data_49afa2f69623c2b446dbf9330431aa56
#
_entry.id   49afa2f69623c2b446dbf9330431aa56
#
_cell.length_a   1.000
_cell.length_b   1.000
_cell.length_c   1.000
_cell.angle_alpha   90.00
_cell.angle_beta   90.00
_cell.angle_gamma   90.00
#
_symmetry.space_group_name_H-M   'P 1'
#
loop_
_entity.id
_entity.type
_entity.pdbx_description
1 polymer ?
#
loop_
_entity_poly.entity_id
_entity_poly.type
_entity_poly.pdbx_seq_one_letter_code
_entity_poly.pdbx_strand_id
1 'polypeptide(L)'
;MSIRTMAAAAAAGAIFMSAAGLAAAAPALSPGDSGLEEVVVTAQRREESAQNVGIAMSVLSGQSLVEKSISYVNDLQNAVPNLQVEPAFGSSQPQFRLRGVGFIDYTSNNTSPVGVSLDGVAFALPIQTQGQLFDIDRVEVLRGPQGTLYGRNTTGGEINFISNRPTAEPHAGFSLEYGTHNELDAEGFVSGKLAEGLLGRLSVATEQGGAWQRNRVTGQSLGDKDKIAVRGQLQWDPTDALDFRLGVHGAQDKSDEQGLYLLQPFTPGSGPPAIAADSSRYATGWALNPTFAKLIGINANSKPGLDNSNDGIDLTANIDFGGARLTSISAYNKLIRREYADWDATQFNDSDEYLNSDLNVFSQELRLASSRGAFEWVAGVFYSNEDLHENFYSDLTDRLGGIAVTTYEQVANSVGVFAQGNYQLTDTLKATLGVREDHENRELIGLNTAFLPGAPSLTGGALGGSITSNLPSGKAELDYKPLSSTLLYASISRGVKSGGFTAHNTVTAPAADPFEPEKLTAYEIGVKSDVTRTLRVDASAYFYRYRDQQILGKVFDTTSQSFIGRFVNADSRISGGEIDLEWHPLAGISISQYVGFAEGYYTSKLLDVPLDPTLPPVDYNGRPESFPKWTYGGDVSYTWNVGAFSVTAESNYSFHDTYSQFFLLGSNDFTIPKYWLANANLTLAPASGAPWTVTLWGRNILDKSYDLTRNFFLPSSEVAAAGEPTTVGIRLTYKY
;
A
#
# COMPACT_ATOMS: atom_id res chain seq x y z
N MET A 1 24.15 21.59 12.02
CA MET A 1 23.22 20.86 12.90
C MET A 1 21.96 21.69 12.98
N SER A 2 20.90 21.25 12.35
CA SER A 2 19.63 22.00 12.32
C SER A 2 18.86 21.80 13.62
N ILE A 3 17.92 22.71 13.92
CA ILE A 3 17.04 22.62 15.10
C ILE A 3 16.26 21.29 15.14
N ARG A 4 16.07 20.64 14.01
CA ARG A 4 15.38 19.32 13.86
C ARG A 4 16.21 18.16 14.42
N THR A 5 17.52 18.16 14.22
CA THR A 5 18.44 17.15 14.80
C THR A 5 18.50 17.27 16.33
N MET A 6 18.29 18.49 16.87
CA MET A 6 18.18 18.70 18.32
C MET A 6 16.84 18.25 18.90
N ALA A 7 15.73 18.32 18.14
CA ALA A 7 14.42 17.85 18.59
C ALA A 7 14.35 16.31 18.68
N ALA A 8 14.93 15.59 17.72
CA ALA A 8 15.02 14.14 17.78
C ALA A 8 15.94 13.65 18.91
N ALA A 9 17.06 14.35 19.14
CA ALA A 9 17.97 14.07 20.26
C ALA A 9 17.37 14.46 21.62
N ALA A 10 16.53 15.50 21.68
CA ALA A 10 15.85 15.93 22.90
C ALA A 10 14.67 15.00 23.26
N ALA A 11 13.96 14.46 22.30
CA ALA A 11 12.91 13.44 22.52
C ALA A 11 13.54 12.12 23.04
N ALA A 12 14.64 11.69 22.47
CA ALA A 12 15.42 10.54 22.97
C ALA A 12 15.99 10.78 24.38
N GLY A 13 16.46 12.00 24.68
CA GLY A 13 17.04 12.37 25.97
C GLY A 13 16.02 12.51 27.11
N ALA A 14 14.80 12.94 26.82
CA ALA A 14 13.74 13.07 27.85
C ALA A 14 13.18 11.71 28.31
N ILE A 15 13.24 10.69 27.46
CA ILE A 15 12.85 9.32 27.77
C ILE A 15 13.86 8.66 28.75
N PHE A 16 15.14 9.05 28.71
CA PHE A 16 16.20 8.45 29.54
C PHE A 16 16.17 8.88 31.02
N MET A 17 15.54 10.01 31.39
CA MET A 17 15.62 10.52 32.76
C MET A 17 14.52 10.04 33.71
N SER A 18 13.45 9.38 33.23
CA SER A 18 12.35 8.92 34.09
C SER A 18 12.33 7.39 34.37
N ALA A 19 13.18 6.60 33.69
CA ALA A 19 13.16 5.14 33.77
C ALA A 19 14.08 4.53 34.85
N ALA A 20 14.71 5.33 35.72
CA ALA A 20 15.72 4.85 36.68
C ALA A 20 15.17 4.30 37.98
N GLY A 21 13.97 3.82 38.06
CA GLY A 21 13.47 3.33 39.32
C GLY A 21 12.23 2.46 39.31
N LEU A 22 12.25 1.28 38.70
CA LEU A 22 11.34 0.17 39.04
C LEU A 22 11.68 -1.04 38.14
N ALA A 23 12.58 -1.88 38.59
CA ALA A 23 12.85 -3.17 37.97
C ALA A 23 11.85 -4.20 38.49
N ALA A 24 10.75 -4.41 37.75
CA ALA A 24 9.93 -5.63 37.89
C ALA A 24 10.26 -6.52 36.68
N ALA A 25 10.65 -7.77 36.95
CA ALA A 25 11.07 -8.71 35.93
C ALA A 25 9.88 -9.07 35.00
N ALA A 26 10.06 -8.85 33.70
CA ALA A 26 9.18 -9.42 32.68
C ALA A 26 9.25 -10.97 32.76
N PRO A 27 8.16 -11.71 32.52
CA PRO A 27 8.18 -13.14 32.52
C PRO A 27 9.13 -13.68 31.45
N ALA A 28 10.07 -14.52 31.85
CA ALA A 28 10.96 -15.22 30.93
C ALA A 28 10.14 -16.06 29.96
N LEU A 29 10.35 -15.91 28.67
CA LEU A 29 9.82 -16.82 27.65
C LEU A 29 10.31 -18.24 27.99
N SER A 30 9.40 -19.09 28.39
CA SER A 30 9.69 -20.49 28.65
C SER A 30 9.91 -21.21 27.31
N PRO A 31 11.04 -21.88 27.08
CA PRO A 31 11.23 -22.77 25.93
C PRO A 31 10.35 -24.01 26.14
N GLY A 32 9.08 -23.96 25.70
CA GLY A 32 8.22 -25.11 26.01
C GLY A 32 6.86 -25.17 25.35
N ASP A 33 6.35 -24.12 24.73
CA ASP A 33 5.09 -24.24 24.01
C ASP A 33 5.35 -24.10 22.49
N SER A 34 5.47 -25.26 21.81
CA SER A 34 5.59 -25.36 20.35
C SER A 34 4.22 -25.37 19.67
N GLY A 35 3.20 -24.81 20.32
CA GLY A 35 1.85 -24.68 19.77
C GLY A 35 1.74 -23.52 18.80
N LEU A 36 0.83 -23.65 17.83
CA LEU A 36 0.41 -22.56 16.95
C LEU A 36 -0.33 -21.50 17.77
N GLU A 37 0.00 -20.24 17.58
CA GLU A 37 -0.71 -19.13 18.23
C GLU A 37 -2.09 -18.91 17.61
N GLU A 38 -3.07 -18.58 18.43
CA GLU A 38 -4.36 -18.12 17.94
C GLU A 38 -4.25 -16.67 17.48
N VAL A 39 -4.50 -16.42 16.18
CA VAL A 39 -4.46 -15.10 15.58
C VAL A 39 -5.86 -14.50 15.57
N VAL A 40 -6.06 -13.41 16.33
CA VAL A 40 -7.32 -12.67 16.36
C VAL A 40 -7.28 -11.58 15.30
N VAL A 41 -8.36 -11.48 14.51
CA VAL A 41 -8.50 -10.51 13.41
C VAL A 41 -9.79 -9.70 13.54
N THR A 42 -9.86 -8.58 12.82
CA THR A 42 -11.02 -7.71 12.75
C THR A 42 -11.67 -7.68 11.36
N ALA A 43 -11.39 -8.71 10.56
CA ALA A 43 -11.78 -8.84 9.16
C ALA A 43 -13.30 -8.73 8.91
N GLN A 44 -14.14 -9.13 9.87
CA GLN A 44 -15.61 -9.00 9.79
C GLN A 44 -16.14 -7.85 10.66
N ARG A 45 -15.35 -6.81 10.88
CA ARG A 45 -15.70 -5.66 11.74
C ARG A 45 -15.98 -6.06 13.21
N ARG A 46 -15.46 -7.19 13.64
CA ARG A 46 -15.48 -7.74 15.01
C ARG A 46 -14.27 -8.62 15.23
N GLU A 47 -13.88 -8.81 16.48
CA GLU A 47 -12.76 -9.67 16.85
C GLU A 47 -13.17 -11.13 16.72
N GLU A 48 -12.47 -11.89 15.90
CA GLU A 48 -12.67 -13.33 15.67
C GLU A 48 -11.31 -13.99 15.42
N SER A 49 -11.21 -15.29 15.71
CA SER A 49 -10.05 -16.09 15.31
C SER A 49 -9.96 -16.19 13.79
N ALA A 50 -8.81 -15.93 13.21
CA ALA A 50 -8.56 -16.00 11.78
C ALA A 50 -8.94 -17.36 11.17
N GLN A 51 -8.79 -18.46 11.96
CA GLN A 51 -9.16 -19.81 11.57
C GLN A 51 -10.69 -20.05 11.54
N ASN A 52 -11.48 -19.12 12.06
CA ASN A 52 -12.94 -19.20 12.10
C ASN A 52 -13.63 -18.34 11.02
N VAL A 53 -12.86 -17.62 10.22
CA VAL A 53 -13.36 -16.69 9.19
C VAL A 53 -13.16 -17.27 7.80
N GLY A 54 -14.25 -17.47 7.04
CA GLY A 54 -14.25 -18.00 5.67
C GLY A 54 -13.75 -16.99 4.63
N ILE A 55 -12.61 -16.36 4.88
CA ILE A 55 -11.93 -15.42 3.99
C ILE A 55 -10.46 -15.83 3.91
N ALA A 56 -9.91 -15.91 2.70
CA ALA A 56 -8.47 -16.03 2.53
C ALA A 56 -7.79 -14.75 3.00
N MET A 57 -6.83 -14.87 3.93
CA MET A 57 -6.14 -13.71 4.50
C MET A 57 -4.71 -14.03 4.90
N SER A 58 -3.86 -13.01 4.93
CA SER A 58 -2.55 -13.05 5.58
C SER A 58 -2.55 -12.07 6.75
N VAL A 59 -2.03 -12.49 7.88
CA VAL A 59 -1.91 -11.65 9.08
C VAL A 59 -0.45 -11.61 9.48
N LEU A 60 0.10 -10.39 9.54
CA LEU A 60 1.49 -10.13 9.91
C LEU A 60 1.50 -9.34 11.21
N SER A 61 1.97 -9.91 12.29
CA SER A 61 2.14 -9.19 13.56
C SER A 61 3.23 -8.12 13.42
N GLY A 62 3.22 -7.09 14.28
CA GLY A 62 4.27 -6.08 14.32
C GLY A 62 5.66 -6.69 14.51
N GLN A 63 5.77 -7.79 15.25
CA GLN A 63 7.00 -8.54 15.38
C GLN A 63 7.39 -9.22 14.07
N SER A 64 6.46 -9.88 13.39
CA SER A 64 6.69 -10.50 12.06
C SER A 64 7.13 -9.48 11.01
N LEU A 65 6.61 -8.24 11.05
CA LEU A 65 7.06 -7.18 10.14
C LEU A 65 8.54 -6.91 10.34
N VAL A 66 8.99 -6.76 11.58
CA VAL A 66 10.41 -6.54 11.92
C VAL A 66 11.29 -7.72 11.53
N GLU A 67 10.87 -8.95 11.85
CA GLU A 67 11.57 -10.20 11.54
C GLU A 67 11.72 -10.39 10.02
N LYS A 68 10.68 -10.14 9.25
CA LYS A 68 10.68 -10.26 7.79
C LYS A 68 11.32 -9.07 7.07
N SER A 69 11.86 -8.10 7.80
CA SER A 69 12.45 -6.86 7.26
C SER A 69 11.45 -6.06 6.41
N ILE A 70 10.19 -6.00 6.83
CA ILE A 70 9.14 -5.21 6.23
C ILE A 70 9.13 -3.86 6.90
N SER A 71 9.74 -2.86 6.26
CA SER A 71 9.84 -1.49 6.75
C SER A 71 8.88 -0.55 6.03
N TYR A 72 8.49 -0.90 4.81
CA TYR A 72 7.60 -0.11 3.96
C TYR A 72 6.38 -0.91 3.53
N VAL A 73 5.34 -0.21 3.17
CA VAL A 73 4.13 -0.82 2.61
C VAL A 73 4.44 -1.64 1.36
N ASN A 74 5.44 -1.22 0.57
CA ASN A 74 5.88 -1.94 -0.63
C ASN A 74 6.48 -3.31 -0.31
N ASP A 75 7.06 -3.50 0.88
CA ASP A 75 7.68 -4.78 1.28
C ASP A 75 6.64 -5.86 1.58
N LEU A 76 5.38 -5.49 1.84
CA LEU A 76 4.29 -6.46 2.08
C LEU A 76 4.16 -7.48 0.94
N GLN A 77 4.52 -7.10 -0.30
CA GLN A 77 4.53 -8.03 -1.44
C GLN A 77 5.48 -9.21 -1.26
N ASN A 78 6.48 -9.10 -0.39
CA ASN A 78 7.46 -10.16 -0.11
C ASN A 78 6.97 -11.17 0.95
N ALA A 79 5.79 -10.94 1.56
CA ALA A 79 5.23 -11.77 2.63
C ALA A 79 3.79 -12.21 2.38
N VAL A 80 3.13 -11.72 1.33
CA VAL A 80 1.73 -12.00 1.02
C VAL A 80 1.60 -12.59 -0.39
N PRO A 81 0.99 -13.78 -0.55
CA PRO A 81 0.81 -14.40 -1.87
C PRO A 81 -0.05 -13.51 -2.78
N ASN A 82 0.33 -13.43 -4.06
CA ASN A 82 -0.37 -12.68 -5.10
C ASN A 82 -0.57 -11.17 -4.80
N LEU A 83 0.18 -10.60 -3.86
CA LEU A 83 0.26 -9.16 -3.66
C LEU A 83 1.46 -8.61 -4.47
N GLN A 84 1.22 -7.54 -5.21
CA GLN A 84 2.23 -6.68 -5.81
C GLN A 84 2.02 -5.26 -5.32
N VAL A 85 3.11 -4.55 -5.06
CA VAL A 85 3.10 -3.13 -4.74
C VAL A 85 4.18 -2.47 -5.61
N GLU A 86 3.74 -1.76 -6.63
CA GLU A 86 4.60 -1.14 -7.62
C GLU A 86 4.55 0.38 -7.49
N PRO A 87 5.66 1.11 -7.63
CA PRO A 87 5.60 2.55 -7.78
C PRO A 87 5.11 2.90 -9.19
N ALA A 88 4.25 3.88 -9.34
CA ALA A 88 3.93 4.41 -10.65
C ALA A 88 5.06 5.35 -11.11
N PHE A 89 5.80 5.00 -12.17
CA PHE A 89 6.90 5.80 -12.73
C PHE A 89 7.97 6.25 -11.72
N GLY A 90 8.25 5.43 -10.71
CA GLY A 90 9.17 5.84 -9.63
C GLY A 90 8.55 6.78 -8.60
N SER A 91 7.26 7.14 -8.74
CA SER A 91 6.57 8.04 -7.80
C SER A 91 6.40 7.43 -6.40
N SER A 92 6.20 8.29 -5.40
CA SER A 92 5.94 7.89 -4.02
C SER A 92 4.62 7.15 -3.84
N GLN A 93 3.72 7.16 -4.84
CA GLN A 93 2.41 6.53 -4.77
C GLN A 93 2.48 5.02 -5.00
N PRO A 94 2.23 4.17 -3.98
CA PRO A 94 2.19 2.72 -4.16
C PRO A 94 0.96 2.31 -4.97
N GLN A 95 1.14 1.39 -5.92
CA GLN A 95 0.07 0.80 -6.72
C GLN A 95 -0.16 -0.63 -6.25
N PHE A 96 -1.25 -0.85 -5.53
CA PHE A 96 -1.58 -2.18 -5.02
C PHE A 96 -2.29 -3.02 -6.07
N ARG A 97 -1.80 -4.26 -6.22
CA ARG A 97 -2.46 -5.30 -7.01
C ARG A 97 -2.54 -6.58 -6.19
N LEU A 98 -3.75 -7.10 -6.00
CA LEU A 98 -3.99 -8.31 -5.22
C LEU A 98 -4.74 -9.34 -6.06
N ARG A 99 -4.19 -10.55 -6.22
CA ARG A 99 -4.75 -11.60 -7.08
C ARG A 99 -4.99 -11.15 -8.53
N GLY A 100 -4.10 -10.30 -9.06
CA GLY A 100 -4.23 -9.71 -10.38
C GLY A 100 -5.13 -8.47 -10.46
N VAL A 101 -5.94 -8.18 -9.44
CA VAL A 101 -6.82 -7.02 -9.40
C VAL A 101 -6.02 -5.81 -8.95
N GLY A 102 -5.81 -4.84 -9.83
CA GLY A 102 -4.99 -3.66 -9.59
C GLY A 102 -5.33 -2.54 -10.56
N PHE A 103 -4.80 -1.36 -10.28
CA PHE A 103 -5.02 -0.16 -11.07
C PHE A 103 -3.73 0.64 -11.10
N ILE A 104 -3.31 1.08 -12.29
CA ILE A 104 -2.10 1.88 -12.47
C ILE A 104 -2.51 3.30 -12.78
N ASP A 105 -2.19 4.20 -11.87
CA ASP A 105 -2.40 5.64 -12.01
C ASP A 105 -1.37 6.40 -11.20
N TYR A 106 -0.82 7.47 -11.73
CA TYR A 106 0.15 8.33 -11.06
C TYR A 106 -0.46 9.62 -10.51
N THR A 107 -1.69 9.93 -10.93
CA THR A 107 -2.42 11.10 -10.45
C THR A 107 -3.12 10.84 -9.12
N SER A 108 -3.52 11.91 -8.44
CA SER A 108 -4.13 11.84 -7.12
C SER A 108 -5.67 11.80 -7.15
N ASN A 109 -6.30 11.61 -8.33
CA ASN A 109 -7.75 11.75 -8.45
C ASN A 109 -8.51 10.42 -8.49
N ASN A 110 -7.84 9.29 -8.64
CA ASN A 110 -8.47 7.99 -8.73
C ASN A 110 -8.05 7.07 -7.60
N THR A 111 -8.96 6.23 -7.15
CA THR A 111 -8.77 5.29 -6.04
C THR A 111 -8.24 3.94 -6.50
N SER A 112 -7.56 3.21 -5.62
CA SER A 112 -7.14 1.82 -5.83
C SER A 112 -8.32 0.85 -5.75
N PRO A 113 -8.29 -0.31 -6.45
CA PRO A 113 -9.23 -1.41 -6.23
C PRO A 113 -8.89 -2.28 -5.01
N VAL A 114 -7.75 -2.03 -4.37
CA VAL A 114 -7.38 -2.61 -3.07
C VAL A 114 -7.53 -1.51 -2.04
N GLY A 115 -8.49 -1.68 -1.13
CA GLY A 115 -8.72 -0.75 -0.04
C GLY A 115 -7.58 -0.79 0.97
N VAL A 116 -7.34 0.33 1.64
CA VAL A 116 -6.39 0.44 2.73
C VAL A 116 -7.01 1.22 3.87
N SER A 117 -6.84 0.74 5.09
CA SER A 117 -7.32 1.44 6.28
C SER A 117 -6.32 1.37 7.43
N LEU A 118 -6.37 2.39 8.30
CA LEU A 118 -5.68 2.42 9.59
C LEU A 118 -6.72 2.51 10.70
N ASP A 119 -6.72 1.54 11.63
CA ASP A 119 -7.67 1.48 12.77
C ASP A 119 -9.16 1.59 12.38
N GLY A 120 -9.49 1.14 11.16
CA GLY A 120 -10.85 1.18 10.60
C GLY A 120 -11.20 2.44 9.83
N VAL A 121 -10.31 3.43 9.76
CA VAL A 121 -10.43 4.64 8.92
C VAL A 121 -9.86 4.35 7.53
N ALA A 122 -10.70 4.38 6.51
CA ALA A 122 -10.28 4.14 5.13
C ALA A 122 -9.48 5.32 4.57
N PHE A 123 -8.38 5.03 3.87
CA PHE A 123 -7.64 6.00 3.09
C PHE A 123 -8.27 6.15 1.70
N ALA A 124 -8.44 7.39 1.25
CA ALA A 124 -8.98 7.68 -0.07
C ALA A 124 -7.96 7.35 -1.18
N LEU A 125 -6.68 7.59 -0.92
CA LEU A 125 -5.58 7.38 -1.86
C LEU A 125 -4.48 6.50 -1.27
N PRO A 126 -3.86 5.64 -2.09
CA PRO A 126 -2.76 4.78 -1.64
C PRO A 126 -1.56 5.52 -1.04
N ILE A 127 -1.25 6.72 -1.51
CA ILE A 127 -0.12 7.52 -0.99
C ILE A 127 -0.27 7.86 0.50
N GLN A 128 -1.49 7.88 1.06
CA GLN A 128 -1.72 8.11 2.49
C GLN A 128 -1.14 7.01 3.38
N THR A 129 -0.74 5.86 2.81
CA THR A 129 -0.07 4.78 3.53
C THR A 129 1.38 5.10 3.86
N GLN A 130 2.00 6.06 3.19
CA GLN A 130 3.39 6.44 3.44
C GLN A 130 3.55 7.02 4.84
N GLY A 131 4.56 6.53 5.57
CA GLY A 131 4.83 6.93 6.95
C GLY A 131 3.86 6.39 8.00
N GLN A 132 3.01 5.41 7.68
CA GLN A 132 2.04 4.85 8.64
C GLN A 132 2.46 3.50 9.23
N LEU A 133 3.49 2.84 8.68
CA LEU A 133 3.93 1.49 9.09
C LEU A 133 4.92 1.57 10.28
N PHE A 134 4.49 2.17 11.40
CA PHE A 134 5.23 2.18 12.67
C PHE A 134 4.29 1.99 13.84
N ASP A 135 4.79 1.40 14.91
CA ASP A 135 4.02 1.05 16.11
C ASP A 135 2.73 0.28 15.78
N ILE A 136 2.89 -0.71 14.91
CA ILE A 136 1.81 -1.55 14.40
C ILE A 136 1.69 -2.80 15.27
N ASP A 137 0.46 -3.14 15.67
CA ASP A 137 0.10 -4.42 16.29
C ASP A 137 0.11 -5.54 15.24
N ARG A 138 -0.59 -5.30 14.12
CA ARG A 138 -0.64 -6.24 13.00
C ARG A 138 -1.12 -5.58 11.71
N VAL A 139 -0.83 -6.23 10.59
CA VAL A 139 -1.41 -5.94 9.27
C VAL A 139 -2.27 -7.14 8.85
N GLU A 140 -3.52 -6.90 8.50
CA GLU A 140 -4.44 -7.91 7.97
C GLU A 140 -4.63 -7.64 6.48
N VAL A 141 -4.26 -8.59 5.60
CA VAL A 141 -4.49 -8.52 4.16
C VAL A 141 -5.62 -9.48 3.79
N LEU A 142 -6.80 -8.94 3.52
CA LEU A 142 -7.99 -9.68 3.14
C LEU A 142 -8.03 -9.82 1.62
N ARG A 143 -7.98 -11.04 1.12
CA ARG A 143 -7.87 -11.33 -0.31
C ARG A 143 -9.24 -11.56 -0.94
N GLY A 144 -9.48 -10.95 -2.11
CA GLY A 144 -10.76 -10.98 -2.80
C GLY A 144 -11.74 -9.89 -2.34
N PRO A 145 -12.89 -9.74 -3.01
CA PRO A 145 -13.79 -8.62 -2.81
C PRO A 145 -14.31 -8.49 -1.37
N GLN A 146 -14.13 -7.30 -0.79
CA GLN A 146 -14.56 -6.96 0.57
C GLN A 146 -15.69 -5.90 0.61
N GLY A 147 -16.37 -5.67 -0.52
CA GLY A 147 -17.32 -4.58 -0.69
C GLY A 147 -18.45 -4.53 0.35
N THR A 148 -18.88 -5.66 0.90
CA THR A 148 -20.00 -5.72 1.86
C THR A 148 -19.72 -4.92 3.13
N LEU A 149 -18.56 -5.09 3.76
CA LEU A 149 -18.24 -4.47 5.05
C LEU A 149 -17.27 -3.28 4.92
N TYR A 150 -16.45 -3.26 3.87
CA TYR A 150 -15.46 -2.20 3.66
C TYR A 150 -15.89 -1.18 2.60
N GLY A 151 -16.89 -1.54 1.78
CA GLY A 151 -17.48 -0.63 0.82
C GLY A 151 -16.82 -0.63 -0.54
N ARG A 152 -17.07 0.44 -1.28
CA ARG A 152 -16.49 0.66 -2.60
C ARG A 152 -14.96 0.64 -2.56
N ASN A 153 -14.33 0.40 -3.72
CA ASN A 153 -12.87 0.42 -3.90
C ASN A 153 -12.12 -0.73 -3.20
N THR A 154 -12.80 -1.85 -2.96
CA THR A 154 -12.26 -3.07 -2.36
C THR A 154 -12.52 -4.31 -3.22
N THR A 155 -12.47 -4.14 -4.56
CA THR A 155 -12.68 -5.23 -5.52
C THR A 155 -11.58 -6.29 -5.47
N GLY A 156 -10.33 -5.90 -5.22
CA GLY A 156 -9.19 -6.81 -5.08
C GLY A 156 -9.02 -7.36 -3.67
N GLY A 157 -9.40 -6.56 -2.67
CA GLY A 157 -9.22 -6.88 -1.25
C GLY A 157 -9.09 -5.65 -0.38
N GLU A 158 -8.64 -5.88 0.86
CA GLU A 158 -8.42 -4.84 1.87
C GLU A 158 -7.13 -5.08 2.62
N ILE A 159 -6.37 -4.03 2.89
CA ILE A 159 -5.19 -4.03 3.76
C ILE A 159 -5.50 -3.19 4.99
N ASN A 160 -5.68 -3.84 6.14
CA ASN A 160 -5.93 -3.18 7.40
C ASN A 160 -4.65 -3.06 8.21
N PHE A 161 -4.23 -1.85 8.51
CA PHE A 161 -3.22 -1.56 9.53
C PHE A 161 -3.91 -1.37 10.87
N ILE A 162 -3.49 -2.12 11.86
CA ILE A 162 -3.97 -2.02 13.24
C ILE A 162 -2.81 -1.55 14.11
N SER A 163 -2.93 -0.36 14.70
CA SER A 163 -1.91 0.19 15.58
C SER A 163 -1.96 -0.42 16.97
N ASN A 164 -0.82 -0.41 17.69
CA ASN A 164 -0.77 -0.77 19.09
C ASN A 164 -1.64 0.18 19.92
N ARG A 165 -2.43 -0.37 20.84
CA ARG A 165 -3.32 0.39 21.71
C ARG A 165 -2.63 0.88 22.98
N PRO A 166 -3.15 1.95 23.63
CA PRO A 166 -2.75 2.33 24.97
C PRO A 166 -2.91 1.19 25.97
N THR A 167 -1.98 1.06 26.91
CA THR A 167 -1.93 0.00 27.93
C THR A 167 -2.17 0.57 29.34
N ALA A 168 -2.74 -0.23 30.22
CA ALA A 168 -2.93 0.16 31.61
C ALA A 168 -1.61 0.17 32.40
N GLU A 169 -0.77 -0.85 32.15
CA GLU A 169 0.57 -0.92 32.73
C GLU A 169 1.53 -0.01 31.93
N PRO A 170 2.50 0.60 32.58
CA PRO A 170 3.53 1.38 31.89
C PRO A 170 4.36 0.51 30.95
N HIS A 171 4.36 0.86 29.68
CA HIS A 171 5.21 0.24 28.65
C HIS A 171 5.96 1.31 27.89
N ALA A 172 7.21 1.05 27.58
CA ALA A 172 8.03 1.91 26.75
C ALA A 172 9.00 1.07 25.93
N GLY A 173 9.32 1.52 24.75
CA GLY A 173 10.30 0.82 23.92
C GLY A 173 10.91 1.76 22.89
N PHE A 174 12.07 1.34 22.38
CA PHE A 174 12.68 1.97 21.22
C PHE A 174 13.39 0.92 20.37
N SER A 175 13.53 1.22 19.10
CA SER A 175 14.39 0.53 18.14
C SER A 175 15.28 1.55 17.46
N LEU A 176 16.56 1.24 17.31
CA LEU A 176 17.53 2.04 16.61
C LEU A 176 18.27 1.14 15.63
N GLU A 177 18.19 1.45 14.35
CA GLU A 177 18.81 0.72 13.26
C GLU A 177 19.81 1.60 12.52
N TYR A 178 21.00 1.06 12.22
CA TYR A 178 22.01 1.75 11.42
C TYR A 178 22.57 0.77 10.38
N GLY A 179 22.60 1.21 9.13
CA GLY A 179 22.96 0.37 8.00
C GLY A 179 23.86 1.02 6.96
N THR A 180 24.07 0.29 5.87
CA THR A 180 24.79 0.75 4.68
C THR A 180 24.17 2.05 4.16
N HIS A 181 24.96 2.83 3.42
CA HIS A 181 24.57 4.16 2.89
C HIS A 181 24.24 5.18 3.99
N ASN A 182 24.72 4.97 5.25
CA ASN A 182 24.44 5.81 6.43
C ASN A 182 22.93 5.90 6.73
N GLU A 183 22.19 4.86 6.42
CA GLU A 183 20.76 4.77 6.76
C GLU A 183 20.62 4.65 8.28
N LEU A 184 19.75 5.47 8.86
CA LEU A 184 19.42 5.53 10.27
C LEU A 184 17.91 5.51 10.44
N ASP A 185 17.39 4.45 11.05
CA ASP A 185 16.00 4.33 11.39
C ASP A 185 15.85 4.28 12.91
N ALA A 186 14.91 5.04 13.44
CA ALA A 186 14.60 5.03 14.86
C ALA A 186 13.07 5.07 15.07
N GLU A 187 12.61 4.21 15.97
CA GLU A 187 11.23 4.16 16.41
C GLU A 187 11.19 4.10 17.93
N GLY A 188 10.20 4.73 18.55
CA GLY A 188 10.01 4.66 19.98
C GLY A 188 8.58 4.94 20.40
N PHE A 189 8.20 4.36 21.54
CA PHE A 189 6.88 4.59 22.13
C PHE A 189 6.91 4.64 23.66
N VAL A 190 5.90 5.30 24.21
CA VAL A 190 5.54 5.25 25.61
C VAL A 190 4.04 5.05 25.73
N SER A 191 3.61 4.22 26.69
CA SER A 191 2.20 3.92 26.91
C SER A 191 1.95 3.71 28.41
N GLY A 192 0.76 4.06 28.90
CA GLY A 192 0.39 3.83 30.28
C GLY A 192 -0.88 4.55 30.71
N LYS A 193 -1.25 4.31 31.97
CA LYS A 193 -2.38 4.97 32.63
C LYS A 193 -2.04 6.42 32.92
N LEU A 194 -2.88 7.35 32.43
CA LEU A 194 -2.78 8.77 32.70
C LEU A 194 -3.65 9.20 33.90
N ALA A 195 -4.85 8.61 34.01
CA ALA A 195 -5.78 8.83 35.09
C ALA A 195 -6.70 7.61 35.23
N GLU A 196 -7.63 7.62 36.20
CA GLU A 196 -8.61 6.54 36.32
C GLU A 196 -9.48 6.46 35.05
N GLY A 197 -9.52 5.26 34.42
CA GLY A 197 -10.22 5.03 33.15
C GLY A 197 -9.60 5.73 31.93
N LEU A 198 -8.45 6.42 32.07
CA LEU A 198 -7.80 7.11 30.95
C LEU A 198 -6.39 6.58 30.70
N LEU A 199 -6.19 6.04 29.53
CA LEU A 199 -4.91 5.49 29.04
C LEU A 199 -4.37 6.37 27.90
N GLY A 200 -3.04 6.43 27.75
CA GLY A 200 -2.39 7.16 26.67
C GLY A 200 -1.25 6.38 26.06
N ARG A 201 -1.01 6.61 24.77
CA ARG A 201 0.15 6.12 24.02
C ARG A 201 0.67 7.21 23.09
N LEU A 202 1.98 7.34 23.03
CA LEU A 202 2.68 8.23 22.10
C LEU A 202 3.77 7.44 21.42
N SER A 203 3.82 7.50 20.09
CA SER A 203 4.81 6.81 19.27
C SER A 203 5.41 7.78 18.27
N VAL A 204 6.70 7.58 17.94
CA VAL A 204 7.44 8.38 16.98
C VAL A 204 8.36 7.48 16.17
N ALA A 205 8.48 7.75 14.86
CA ALA A 205 9.42 7.08 13.98
C ALA A 205 10.14 8.10 13.09
N THR A 206 11.38 7.80 12.70
CA THR A 206 12.15 8.58 11.73
C THR A 206 13.06 7.69 10.93
N GLU A 207 13.25 8.03 9.65
CA GLU A 207 14.17 7.38 8.72
C GLU A 207 15.03 8.46 8.06
N GLN A 208 16.35 8.24 8.01
CA GLN A 208 17.31 9.20 7.50
C GLN A 208 18.42 8.51 6.71
N GLY A 209 18.91 9.12 5.64
CA GLY A 209 20.02 8.58 4.85
C GLY A 209 19.59 7.57 3.79
N GLY A 210 20.48 6.68 3.35
CA GLY A 210 20.14 5.59 2.42
C GLY A 210 20.43 5.87 0.94
N ALA A 211 20.95 7.04 0.56
CA ALA A 211 21.22 7.38 -0.84
C ALA A 211 22.20 6.42 -1.51
N TRP A 212 21.77 5.76 -2.57
CA TRP A 212 22.57 4.74 -3.26
C TRP A 212 22.72 4.96 -4.78
N GLN A 213 21.86 5.81 -5.40
CA GLN A 213 21.94 6.16 -6.81
C GLN A 213 22.79 7.43 -7.02
N ARG A 214 23.32 7.60 -8.24
CA ARG A 214 24.12 8.77 -8.62
C ARG A 214 23.72 9.31 -9.98
N ASN A 215 23.54 10.62 -10.06
CA ASN A 215 23.42 11.34 -11.32
C ASN A 215 24.70 11.16 -12.16
N ARG A 216 24.56 10.58 -13.35
CA ARG A 216 25.71 10.32 -14.26
C ARG A 216 26.40 11.56 -14.76
N VAL A 217 25.72 12.71 -14.71
CA VAL A 217 26.26 13.99 -15.20
C VAL A 217 26.91 14.79 -14.09
N THR A 218 26.24 14.96 -12.96
CA THR A 218 26.70 15.84 -11.86
C THR A 218 27.42 15.08 -10.75
N GLY A 219 27.25 13.77 -10.67
CA GLY A 219 27.76 12.93 -9.57
C GLY A 219 27.03 13.08 -8.25
N GLN A 220 25.93 13.86 -8.20
CA GLN A 220 25.11 13.98 -7.00
C GLN A 220 24.43 12.66 -6.65
N SER A 221 24.31 12.38 -5.35
CA SER A 221 23.58 11.21 -4.85
C SER A 221 22.06 11.43 -4.86
N LEU A 222 21.31 10.34 -5.03
CA LEU A 222 19.85 10.30 -4.97
C LEU A 222 19.38 9.07 -4.17
N GLY A 223 18.18 9.15 -3.59
CA GLY A 223 17.57 8.11 -2.77
C GLY A 223 17.78 8.33 -1.27
N ASP A 224 18.11 9.55 -0.85
CA ASP A 224 18.27 9.94 0.55
C ASP A 224 16.88 10.00 1.22
N LYS A 225 16.71 9.30 2.34
CA LYS A 225 15.45 9.29 3.13
C LYS A 225 15.50 10.45 4.13
N ASP A 226 14.38 11.15 4.31
CA ASP A 226 14.16 12.16 5.35
C ASP A 226 12.69 12.13 5.76
N LYS A 227 12.36 11.17 6.66
CA LYS A 227 10.99 10.94 7.11
C LYS A 227 10.88 11.08 8.61
N ILE A 228 9.74 11.57 9.05
CA ILE A 228 9.33 11.59 10.45
C ILE A 228 7.84 11.33 10.54
N ALA A 229 7.43 10.52 11.52
CA ALA A 229 6.04 10.24 11.81
C ALA A 229 5.78 10.22 13.32
N VAL A 230 4.59 10.63 13.71
CA VAL A 230 4.15 10.71 15.10
C VAL A 230 2.71 10.20 15.19
N ARG A 231 2.40 9.40 16.23
CA ARG A 231 1.04 8.96 16.57
C ARG A 231 0.79 9.12 18.05
N GLY A 232 -0.29 9.83 18.40
CA GLY A 232 -0.80 9.95 19.77
C GLY A 232 -2.16 9.30 19.88
N GLN A 233 -2.38 8.53 20.95
CA GLN A 233 -3.66 7.88 21.22
C GLN A 233 -4.09 8.10 22.67
N LEU A 234 -5.38 8.35 22.87
CA LEU A 234 -6.03 8.35 24.15
C LEU A 234 -7.19 7.36 24.14
N GLN A 235 -7.26 6.52 25.15
CA GLN A 235 -8.40 5.65 25.39
C GLN A 235 -9.03 6.04 26.73
N TRP A 236 -10.33 6.29 26.69
CA TRP A 236 -11.10 6.65 27.88
C TRP A 236 -12.30 5.74 28.06
N ASP A 237 -12.29 5.01 29.17
CA ASP A 237 -13.30 4.02 29.55
C ASP A 237 -14.05 4.54 30.78
N PRO A 238 -15.03 5.49 30.62
CA PRO A 238 -15.75 6.06 31.76
C PRO A 238 -16.67 5.05 32.46
N THR A 239 -17.11 4.01 31.74
CA THR A 239 -17.92 2.93 32.30
C THR A 239 -17.64 1.64 31.52
N ASP A 240 -18.02 0.47 32.05
CA ASP A 240 -17.91 -0.82 31.34
C ASP A 240 -18.73 -0.90 30.04
N ALA A 241 -19.71 0.00 29.86
CA ALA A 241 -20.57 0.03 28.69
C ALA A 241 -20.21 1.12 27.67
N LEU A 242 -19.22 1.95 27.97
CA LEU A 242 -18.88 3.11 27.13
C LEU A 242 -17.37 3.28 27.08
N ASP A 243 -16.82 3.23 25.88
CA ASP A 243 -15.41 3.50 25.62
C ASP A 243 -15.24 4.51 24.47
N PHE A 244 -14.20 5.32 24.57
CA PHE A 244 -13.77 6.26 23.55
C PHE A 244 -12.31 6.06 23.22
N ARG A 245 -11.96 6.16 21.94
CA ARG A 245 -10.58 6.22 21.49
C ARG A 245 -10.40 7.41 20.56
N LEU A 246 -9.48 8.29 20.92
CA LEU A 246 -9.02 9.40 20.10
C LEU A 246 -7.64 9.08 19.56
N GLY A 247 -7.49 9.07 18.23
CA GLY A 247 -6.24 8.96 17.51
C GLY A 247 -5.88 10.29 16.85
N VAL A 248 -4.59 10.65 16.90
CA VAL A 248 -4.01 11.76 16.13
C VAL A 248 -2.70 11.28 15.54
N HIS A 249 -2.52 11.48 14.25
CA HIS A 249 -1.28 11.11 13.59
C HIS A 249 -0.81 12.19 12.61
N GLY A 250 0.49 12.24 12.38
CA GLY A 250 1.10 13.09 11.37
C GLY A 250 2.38 12.46 10.86
N ALA A 251 2.60 12.56 9.56
CA ALA A 251 3.83 12.12 8.91
C ALA A 251 4.30 13.17 7.91
N GLN A 252 5.62 13.37 7.82
CA GLN A 252 6.27 14.19 6.80
C GLN A 252 7.35 13.36 6.12
N ASP A 253 7.37 13.40 4.79
CA ASP A 253 8.37 12.76 3.94
C ASP A 253 9.02 13.82 3.04
N LYS A 254 10.34 14.04 3.26
CA LYS A 254 11.18 14.96 2.48
C LYS A 254 12.32 14.21 1.80
N SER A 255 12.10 12.95 1.53
CA SER A 255 13.06 12.08 0.86
C SER A 255 13.34 12.52 -0.57
N ASP A 256 14.47 12.10 -1.08
CA ASP A 256 14.70 12.09 -2.52
C ASP A 256 13.69 11.15 -3.20
N GLU A 257 13.26 11.47 -4.40
CA GLU A 257 12.54 10.54 -5.29
C GLU A 257 13.47 9.40 -5.72
N GLN A 258 12.94 8.23 -5.97
CA GLN A 258 13.72 7.15 -6.55
C GLN A 258 14.01 7.44 -8.03
N GLY A 259 15.29 7.51 -8.39
CA GLY A 259 15.71 7.76 -9.78
C GLY A 259 15.44 6.55 -10.67
N LEU A 260 15.04 6.82 -11.89
CA LEU A 260 14.99 5.84 -12.97
C LEU A 260 16.36 5.70 -13.63
N TYR A 261 16.59 4.58 -14.32
CA TYR A 261 17.79 4.36 -15.13
C TYR A 261 17.42 3.94 -16.55
N LEU A 262 18.29 4.28 -17.52
CA LEU A 262 18.05 4.02 -18.93
C LEU A 262 18.32 2.56 -19.30
N LEU A 263 17.32 1.84 -19.81
CA LEU A 263 17.47 0.50 -20.36
C LEU A 263 17.94 0.52 -21.83
N GLN A 264 17.62 1.58 -22.56
CA GLN A 264 17.97 1.81 -23.95
C GLN A 264 18.63 3.18 -24.14
N PRO A 265 19.39 3.42 -25.21
CA PRO A 265 19.91 4.75 -25.49
C PRO A 265 18.80 5.78 -25.64
N PHE A 266 18.96 6.92 -24.99
CA PHE A 266 18.02 8.01 -25.04
C PHE A 266 18.27 8.90 -26.28
N THR A 267 17.20 9.31 -26.94
CA THR A 267 17.21 10.20 -28.09
C THR A 267 16.25 11.38 -27.84
N PRO A 268 16.75 12.60 -27.60
CA PRO A 268 15.88 13.75 -27.39
C PRO A 268 15.14 14.12 -28.68
N GLY A 269 13.83 14.22 -28.64
CA GLY A 269 12.99 14.61 -29.78
C GLY A 269 13.27 13.77 -31.04
N SER A 270 13.67 14.44 -32.12
CA SER A 270 14.04 13.78 -33.41
C SER A 270 15.54 13.76 -33.67
N GLY A 271 16.35 14.03 -32.64
CA GLY A 271 17.81 14.08 -32.75
C GLY A 271 18.49 12.69 -32.79
N PRO A 272 19.83 12.65 -32.95
CA PRO A 272 20.59 11.42 -32.76
C PRO A 272 20.62 11.02 -31.28
N PRO A 273 20.88 9.72 -30.96
CA PRO A 273 21.05 9.28 -29.59
C PRO A 273 22.10 10.10 -28.85
N ALA A 274 21.70 10.73 -27.75
CA ALA A 274 22.56 11.64 -26.98
C ALA A 274 23.13 10.97 -25.73
N ILE A 275 22.44 9.96 -25.17
CA ILE A 275 22.84 9.24 -23.97
C ILE A 275 22.78 7.73 -24.24
N ALA A 276 23.85 7.02 -23.85
CA ALA A 276 23.87 5.57 -23.89
C ALA A 276 23.00 4.97 -22.78
N ALA A 277 22.52 3.74 -22.98
CA ALA A 277 21.89 2.97 -21.93
C ALA A 277 22.81 2.85 -20.71
N ASP A 278 22.22 2.84 -19.51
CA ASP A 278 22.96 2.67 -18.27
C ASP A 278 23.48 1.24 -18.14
N SER A 279 24.73 1.11 -17.73
CA SER A 279 25.35 -0.19 -17.45
C SER A 279 25.08 -0.68 -16.02
N SER A 280 24.44 0.14 -15.20
CA SER A 280 24.25 -0.12 -13.78
C SER A 280 22.99 0.57 -13.25
N ARG A 281 22.25 -0.16 -12.41
CA ARG A 281 21.10 0.37 -11.65
C ARG A 281 21.43 1.51 -10.68
N TYR A 282 22.71 1.73 -10.40
CA TYR A 282 23.18 2.84 -9.55
C TYR A 282 23.22 4.17 -10.29
N ALA A 283 23.17 4.18 -11.63
CA ALA A 283 23.15 5.38 -12.43
C ALA A 283 21.71 5.90 -12.58
N THR A 284 21.59 7.22 -12.61
CA THR A 284 20.38 7.95 -12.97
C THR A 284 20.79 9.26 -13.62
N GLY A 285 19.85 10.10 -14.03
CA GLY A 285 20.12 11.44 -14.54
C GLY A 285 18.96 12.37 -14.21
N TRP A 286 19.27 13.63 -14.04
CA TRP A 286 18.28 14.70 -13.99
C TRP A 286 18.97 16.04 -14.22
N ALA A 287 18.24 17.00 -14.76
CA ALA A 287 18.63 18.40 -14.73
C ALA A 287 17.36 19.25 -14.77
N LEU A 288 17.06 19.94 -13.69
CA LEU A 288 15.87 20.75 -13.58
C LEU A 288 15.98 22.03 -14.43
N ASN A 289 15.04 22.20 -15.36
CA ASN A 289 14.89 23.40 -16.16
C ASN A 289 14.65 24.64 -15.26
N PRO A 290 15.48 25.70 -15.32
CA PRO A 290 15.28 26.89 -14.50
C PRO A 290 13.93 27.58 -14.69
N THR A 291 13.34 27.49 -15.89
CA THR A 291 12.00 28.05 -16.18
C THR A 291 10.94 27.22 -15.47
N PHE A 292 11.07 25.88 -15.52
CA PHE A 292 10.18 24.96 -14.83
C PHE A 292 10.31 25.13 -13.31
N ALA A 293 11.54 25.13 -12.77
CA ALA A 293 11.80 25.37 -11.35
C ALA A 293 11.12 26.65 -10.83
N LYS A 294 11.24 27.75 -11.59
CA LYS A 294 10.57 29.01 -11.26
C LYS A 294 9.04 28.89 -11.28
N LEU A 295 8.48 28.16 -12.26
CA LEU A 295 7.05 27.98 -12.41
C LEU A 295 6.46 27.19 -11.24
N ILE A 296 7.13 26.12 -10.82
CA ILE A 296 6.70 25.26 -9.69
C ILE A 296 7.18 25.76 -8.31
N GLY A 297 7.98 26.81 -8.26
CA GLY A 297 8.38 27.49 -7.03
C GLY A 297 9.48 26.78 -6.23
N ILE A 298 10.32 25.95 -6.88
CA ILE A 298 11.45 25.27 -6.22
C ILE A 298 12.81 25.84 -6.70
N ASN A 299 13.90 25.45 -6.03
CA ASN A 299 15.24 25.87 -6.40
C ASN A 299 15.66 25.15 -7.70
N ALA A 300 16.28 25.89 -8.65
CA ALA A 300 16.77 25.32 -9.91
C ALA A 300 17.87 24.24 -9.74
N ASN A 301 18.45 24.08 -8.56
CA ASN A 301 19.40 23.02 -8.24
C ASN A 301 18.78 21.89 -7.41
N SER A 302 17.44 21.87 -7.27
CA SER A 302 16.76 20.79 -6.54
C SER A 302 16.96 19.46 -7.25
N LYS A 303 17.10 18.41 -6.45
CA LYS A 303 17.02 17.03 -6.90
C LYS A 303 15.56 16.59 -7.02
N PRO A 304 15.25 15.56 -7.81
CA PRO A 304 13.98 14.85 -7.68
C PRO A 304 13.73 14.48 -6.22
N GLY A 305 12.53 14.77 -5.71
CA GLY A 305 12.26 14.59 -4.30
C GLY A 305 10.85 14.99 -3.89
N LEU A 306 10.55 14.75 -2.63
CA LEU A 306 9.26 14.85 -1.99
C LEU A 306 9.25 15.99 -0.97
N ASP A 307 8.10 16.57 -0.70
CA ASP A 307 7.74 17.31 0.52
C ASP A 307 6.27 17.01 0.81
N ASN A 308 6.02 15.74 1.18
CA ASN A 308 4.68 15.22 1.43
C ASN A 308 4.36 15.26 2.91
N SER A 309 3.11 15.56 3.27
CA SER A 309 2.60 15.37 4.62
C SER A 309 1.24 14.68 4.63
N ASN A 310 1.01 13.85 5.65
CA ASN A 310 -0.26 13.15 5.86
C ASN A 310 -0.62 13.25 7.34
N ASP A 311 -1.64 14.05 7.64
CA ASP A 311 -2.09 14.35 9.00
C ASP A 311 -3.54 13.86 9.19
N GLY A 312 -3.86 13.34 10.37
CA GLY A 312 -5.22 12.87 10.65
C GLY A 312 -5.60 12.89 12.11
N ILE A 313 -6.91 12.91 12.32
CA ILE A 313 -7.55 12.76 13.62
C ILE A 313 -8.75 11.84 13.47
N ASP A 314 -8.89 10.89 14.37
CA ASP A 314 -10.04 10.00 14.44
C ASP A 314 -10.59 9.89 15.87
N LEU A 315 -11.90 9.71 15.97
CA LEU A 315 -12.59 9.41 17.20
C LEU A 315 -13.47 8.19 17.01
N THR A 316 -13.17 7.13 17.74
CA THR A 316 -14.02 5.95 17.88
C THR A 316 -14.75 6.01 19.20
N ALA A 317 -16.08 5.85 19.19
CA ALA A 317 -16.93 5.72 20.37
C ALA A 317 -17.72 4.42 20.30
N ASN A 318 -17.70 3.62 21.38
CA ASN A 318 -18.43 2.38 21.48
C ASN A 318 -19.41 2.45 22.65
N ILE A 319 -20.63 1.98 22.42
CA ILE A 319 -21.69 1.89 23.44
C ILE A 319 -22.22 0.45 23.45
N ASP A 320 -22.07 -0.26 24.57
CA ASP A 320 -22.61 -1.60 24.78
C ASP A 320 -24.00 -1.52 25.43
N PHE A 321 -25.01 -2.00 24.74
CA PHE A 321 -26.40 -2.11 25.25
C PHE A 321 -26.70 -3.45 25.90
N GLY A 322 -25.67 -4.26 26.17
CA GLY A 322 -25.83 -5.58 26.78
C GLY A 322 -26.27 -6.69 25.80
N GLY A 323 -26.76 -6.36 24.60
CA GLY A 323 -27.19 -7.30 23.56
C GLY A 323 -26.70 -6.91 22.17
N ALA A 324 -26.32 -5.64 22.02
CA ALA A 324 -25.74 -5.09 20.80
C ALA A 324 -24.75 -3.99 21.15
N ARG A 325 -23.76 -3.77 20.32
CA ARG A 325 -22.75 -2.72 20.44
C ARG A 325 -22.88 -1.73 19.30
N LEU A 326 -23.05 -0.45 19.62
CA LEU A 326 -22.96 0.65 18.68
C LEU A 326 -21.52 1.12 18.61
N THR A 327 -20.98 1.23 17.42
CA THR A 327 -19.67 1.83 17.15
C THR A 327 -19.86 3.04 16.24
N SER A 328 -19.28 4.17 16.62
CA SER A 328 -19.18 5.38 15.79
C SER A 328 -17.71 5.68 15.54
N ILE A 329 -17.32 5.86 14.26
CA ILE A 329 -15.97 6.26 13.86
C ILE A 329 -16.11 7.54 13.05
N SER A 330 -15.55 8.65 13.56
CA SER A 330 -15.44 9.92 12.85
C SER A 330 -13.99 10.20 12.57
N ALA A 331 -13.65 10.55 11.33
CA ALA A 331 -12.26 10.83 10.97
C ALA A 331 -12.15 12.02 10.01
N TYR A 332 -11.04 12.74 10.13
CA TYR A 332 -10.62 13.75 9.19
C TYR A 332 -9.13 13.55 8.88
N ASN A 333 -8.81 13.46 7.59
CA ASN A 333 -7.45 13.31 7.10
C ASN A 333 -7.14 14.42 6.09
N LYS A 334 -5.90 14.91 6.13
CA LYS A 334 -5.36 15.88 5.19
C LYS A 334 -4.05 15.35 4.62
N LEU A 335 -3.97 15.28 3.30
CA LEU A 335 -2.76 14.95 2.56
C LEU A 335 -2.30 16.20 1.79
N ILE A 336 -1.02 16.52 1.89
CA ILE A 336 -0.31 17.45 1.02
C ILE A 336 0.76 16.66 0.28
N ARG A 337 0.70 16.68 -1.05
CA ARG A 337 1.69 16.05 -1.93
C ARG A 337 2.42 17.12 -2.73
N ARG A 338 3.73 17.18 -2.62
CA ARG A 338 4.64 18.03 -3.37
C ARG A 338 5.78 17.14 -3.83
N GLU A 339 5.79 16.78 -5.09
CA GLU A 339 6.69 15.78 -5.65
C GLU A 339 7.25 16.25 -6.97
N TYR A 340 8.58 16.43 -7.02
CA TYR A 340 9.32 16.63 -8.27
C TYR A 340 9.99 15.30 -8.64
N ALA A 341 9.68 14.81 -9.83
CA ALA A 341 10.19 13.56 -10.38
C ALA A 341 10.76 13.79 -11.78
N ASP A 342 11.86 13.14 -12.09
CA ASP A 342 12.42 13.03 -13.44
C ASP A 342 12.09 11.63 -13.96
N TRP A 343 11.21 11.56 -14.97
CA TRP A 343 10.74 10.28 -15.49
C TRP A 343 11.48 9.79 -16.74
N ASP A 344 12.29 10.64 -17.37
CA ASP A 344 13.09 10.24 -18.51
C ASP A 344 14.52 9.80 -18.14
N ALA A 345 14.91 9.96 -16.87
CA ALA A 345 16.21 9.57 -16.32
C ALA A 345 17.40 10.31 -16.99
N THR A 346 17.22 11.53 -17.49
CA THR A 346 18.24 12.24 -18.25
C THR A 346 18.43 13.69 -17.78
N GLN A 347 19.32 14.42 -18.43
CA GLN A 347 19.47 15.88 -18.24
C GLN A 347 18.60 16.69 -19.20
N PHE A 348 17.79 16.04 -20.03
CA PHE A 348 16.87 16.71 -20.96
C PHE A 348 15.50 16.87 -20.30
N ASN A 349 14.78 17.93 -20.67
CA ASN A 349 13.44 18.21 -20.17
C ASN A 349 12.42 17.51 -21.11
N ASP A 350 12.43 16.17 -21.11
CA ASP A 350 11.58 15.34 -21.96
C ASP A 350 10.37 14.80 -21.20
N SER A 351 10.50 14.59 -19.88
CA SER A 351 9.43 14.25 -18.96
C SER A 351 9.84 14.52 -17.51
N ASP A 352 9.90 15.80 -17.13
CA ASP A 352 10.03 16.24 -15.74
C ASP A 352 8.65 16.58 -15.18
N GLU A 353 8.29 16.00 -14.07
CA GLU A 353 6.94 16.09 -13.53
C GLU A 353 6.92 16.75 -12.15
N TYR A 354 5.89 17.54 -11.87
CA TYR A 354 5.64 18.06 -10.55
C TYR A 354 4.17 17.92 -10.17
N LEU A 355 3.95 17.17 -9.09
CA LEU A 355 2.64 16.99 -8.50
C LEU A 355 2.48 17.89 -7.28
N ASN A 356 1.40 18.67 -7.29
CA ASN A 356 1.06 19.59 -6.23
C ASN A 356 -0.41 19.38 -5.87
N SER A 357 -0.65 18.46 -4.93
CA SER A 357 -1.98 18.02 -4.53
C SER A 357 -2.27 18.38 -3.07
N ASP A 358 -3.48 18.83 -2.80
CA ASP A 358 -4.06 19.02 -1.47
C ASP A 358 -5.37 18.23 -1.42
N LEU A 359 -5.43 17.20 -0.56
CA LEU A 359 -6.62 16.38 -0.34
C LEU A 359 -7.11 16.49 1.09
N ASN A 360 -8.40 16.77 1.25
CA ASN A 360 -9.09 16.71 2.52
C ASN A 360 -10.15 15.61 2.47
N VAL A 361 -10.20 14.78 3.50
CA VAL A 361 -11.15 13.67 3.59
C VAL A 361 -11.83 13.70 4.96
N PHE A 362 -13.15 13.81 4.96
CA PHE A 362 -13.95 13.56 6.14
C PHE A 362 -14.72 12.25 5.98
N SER A 363 -14.76 11.42 7.00
CA SER A 363 -15.57 10.20 7.01
C SER A 363 -16.28 9.98 8.34
N GLN A 364 -17.45 9.34 8.27
CA GLN A 364 -18.26 8.94 9.41
C GLN A 364 -18.82 7.54 9.16
N GLU A 365 -18.57 6.62 10.08
CA GLU A 365 -19.22 5.31 10.11
C GLU A 365 -20.04 5.16 11.39
N LEU A 366 -21.27 4.68 11.26
CA LEU A 366 -22.09 4.23 12.38
C LEU A 366 -22.48 2.78 12.12
N ARG A 367 -22.14 1.89 13.03
CA ARG A 367 -22.53 0.48 12.94
C ARG A 367 -23.07 -0.07 14.25
N LEU A 368 -24.09 -0.88 14.16
CA LEU A 368 -24.67 -1.65 15.25
C LEU A 368 -24.43 -3.12 14.99
N ALA A 369 -23.88 -3.83 15.95
CA ALA A 369 -23.57 -5.25 15.81
C ALA A 369 -24.02 -6.03 17.05
N SER A 370 -24.43 -7.28 16.85
CA SER A 370 -24.73 -8.24 17.91
C SER A 370 -24.06 -9.56 17.61
N SER A 371 -23.41 -10.16 18.62
CA SER A 371 -22.74 -11.46 18.54
C SER A 371 -23.35 -12.49 19.50
N ARG A 372 -24.61 -12.32 19.89
CA ARG A 372 -25.28 -13.21 20.85
C ARG A 372 -26.24 -14.18 20.18
N GLY A 373 -26.14 -15.43 20.56
CA GLY A 373 -27.03 -16.50 20.09
C GLY A 373 -26.59 -17.07 18.73
N ALA A 374 -27.53 -17.78 18.08
CA ALA A 374 -27.30 -18.43 16.80
C ALA A 374 -27.28 -17.47 15.61
N PHE A 375 -27.74 -16.23 15.79
CA PHE A 375 -27.77 -15.17 14.77
C PHE A 375 -26.93 -13.99 15.20
N GLU A 376 -25.81 -13.82 14.52
CA GLU A 376 -24.91 -12.70 14.67
C GLU A 376 -25.10 -11.76 13.48
N TRP A 377 -25.09 -10.46 13.71
CA TRP A 377 -25.30 -9.50 12.65
C TRP A 377 -24.56 -8.19 12.89
N VAL A 378 -24.30 -7.50 11.80
CA VAL A 378 -23.82 -6.12 11.79
C VAL A 378 -24.63 -5.34 10.73
N ALA A 379 -25.02 -4.12 11.06
CA ALA A 379 -25.63 -3.20 10.10
C ALA A 379 -25.07 -1.80 10.34
N GLY A 380 -24.95 -1.01 9.29
CA GLY A 380 -24.37 0.33 9.45
C GLY A 380 -24.61 1.24 8.27
N VAL A 381 -24.19 2.48 8.48
CA VAL A 381 -24.15 3.54 7.49
C VAL A 381 -22.76 4.16 7.47
N PHE A 382 -22.32 4.54 6.28
CA PHE A 382 -21.04 5.19 6.03
C PHE A 382 -21.26 6.44 5.19
N TYR A 383 -20.52 7.49 5.51
CA TYR A 383 -20.46 8.72 4.72
C TYR A 383 -18.99 9.11 4.52
N SER A 384 -18.64 9.58 3.32
CA SER A 384 -17.37 10.28 3.09
C SER A 384 -17.56 11.48 2.17
N ASN A 385 -16.73 12.49 2.42
CA ASN A 385 -16.51 13.63 1.54
C ASN A 385 -15.00 13.71 1.29
N GLU A 386 -14.62 13.72 0.02
CA GLU A 386 -13.25 13.82 -0.47
C GLU A 386 -13.17 15.09 -1.33
N ASP A 387 -12.24 15.98 -1.01
CA ASP A 387 -12.02 17.26 -1.70
C ASP A 387 -10.55 17.38 -2.06
N LEU A 388 -10.26 17.28 -3.35
CA LEU A 388 -8.93 17.26 -3.94
C LEU A 388 -8.73 18.47 -4.85
N HIS A 389 -7.68 19.24 -4.57
CA HIS A 389 -7.13 20.22 -5.48
C HIS A 389 -5.78 19.75 -5.98
N GLU A 390 -5.57 19.71 -7.30
CA GLU A 390 -4.30 19.32 -7.91
C GLU A 390 -3.86 20.28 -8.99
N ASN A 391 -2.55 20.57 -8.98
CA ASN A 391 -1.84 21.16 -10.11
C ASN A 391 -0.75 20.18 -10.53
N PHE A 392 -0.91 19.59 -11.68
CA PHE A 392 0.04 18.68 -12.29
C PHE A 392 0.79 19.41 -13.40
N TYR A 393 2.12 19.42 -13.31
CA TYR A 393 3.01 20.09 -14.25
C TYR A 393 3.89 19.03 -14.92
N SER A 394 3.99 19.12 -16.27
CA SER A 394 4.88 18.29 -17.08
C SER A 394 5.79 19.20 -17.90
N ASP A 395 7.10 19.17 -17.66
CA ASP A 395 8.07 19.82 -18.53
C ASP A 395 8.42 18.90 -19.72
N LEU A 396 7.93 19.28 -20.87
CA LEU A 396 8.13 18.60 -22.15
C LEU A 396 8.86 19.51 -23.13
N THR A 397 9.70 20.44 -22.61
CA THR A 397 10.30 21.52 -23.40
C THR A 397 11.16 20.96 -24.52
N ASP A 398 11.99 19.95 -24.28
CA ASP A 398 12.86 19.37 -25.30
C ASP A 398 12.10 18.44 -26.24
N ARG A 399 10.95 17.93 -25.82
CA ARG A 399 10.12 17.02 -26.60
C ARG A 399 9.03 17.74 -27.41
N LEU A 400 8.29 18.64 -26.78
CA LEU A 400 7.11 19.30 -27.36
C LEU A 400 7.21 20.83 -27.37
N GLY A 401 8.32 21.41 -26.92
CA GLY A 401 8.56 22.84 -26.94
C GLY A 401 7.88 23.63 -25.81
N GLY A 402 7.37 22.96 -24.76
CA GLY A 402 6.67 23.65 -23.69
C GLY A 402 6.40 22.84 -22.45
N ILE A 403 5.83 23.51 -21.46
CA ILE A 403 5.41 22.95 -20.18
C ILE A 403 3.89 22.84 -20.18
N ALA A 404 3.37 21.65 -19.93
CA ALA A 404 1.95 21.43 -19.75
C ALA A 404 1.56 21.58 -18.27
N VAL A 405 0.40 22.16 -18.01
CA VAL A 405 -0.15 22.33 -16.66
C VAL A 405 -1.61 21.90 -16.66
N THR A 406 -1.93 20.93 -15.85
CA THR A 406 -3.30 20.49 -15.58
C THR A 406 -3.70 20.91 -14.18
N THR A 407 -4.69 21.79 -14.05
CA THR A 407 -5.22 22.24 -12.75
C THR A 407 -6.66 21.77 -12.64
N TYR A 408 -6.99 21.10 -11.54
CA TYR A 408 -8.37 20.66 -11.30
C TYR A 408 -8.70 20.58 -9.80
N GLU A 409 -10.01 20.66 -9.55
CA GLU A 409 -10.67 20.33 -8.30
C GLU A 409 -11.55 19.10 -8.53
N GLN A 410 -11.49 18.11 -7.65
CA GLN A 410 -12.38 16.97 -7.68
C GLN A 410 -13.02 16.78 -6.31
N VAL A 411 -14.35 16.78 -6.28
CA VAL A 411 -15.13 16.50 -5.08
C VAL A 411 -15.88 15.18 -5.25
N ALA A 412 -15.74 14.28 -4.28
CA ALA A 412 -16.50 13.02 -4.23
C ALA A 412 -17.26 12.91 -2.91
N ASN A 413 -18.58 12.73 -3.01
CA ASN A 413 -19.46 12.48 -1.87
C ASN A 413 -20.04 11.08 -1.97
N SER A 414 -19.96 10.30 -0.91
CA SER A 414 -20.45 8.93 -0.88
C SER A 414 -21.25 8.63 0.38
N VAL A 415 -22.37 7.91 0.21
CA VAL A 415 -23.17 7.35 1.30
C VAL A 415 -23.32 5.86 1.06
N GLY A 416 -22.96 5.04 2.05
CA GLY A 416 -23.12 3.59 2.02
C GLY A 416 -24.06 3.09 3.10
N VAL A 417 -24.91 2.12 2.78
CA VAL A 417 -25.74 1.41 3.77
C VAL A 417 -25.47 -0.08 3.61
N PHE A 418 -25.20 -0.76 4.72
CA PHE A 418 -24.84 -2.17 4.70
C PHE A 418 -25.45 -2.96 5.84
N ALA A 419 -25.62 -4.26 5.60
CA ALA A 419 -25.97 -5.23 6.61
C ALA A 419 -25.39 -6.61 6.27
N GLN A 420 -24.93 -7.34 7.27
CA GLN A 420 -24.50 -8.73 7.17
C GLN A 420 -25.02 -9.51 8.35
N GLY A 421 -25.52 -10.71 8.10
CA GLY A 421 -25.96 -11.65 9.12
C GLY A 421 -25.26 -13.00 8.94
N ASN A 422 -24.87 -13.59 10.06
CA ASN A 422 -24.31 -14.94 10.15
C ASN A 422 -25.28 -15.78 10.96
N TYR A 423 -25.72 -16.92 10.44
CA TYR A 423 -26.66 -17.80 11.10
C TYR A 423 -26.07 -19.20 11.25
N GLN A 424 -26.00 -19.68 12.48
CA GLN A 424 -25.60 -21.05 12.79
C GLN A 424 -26.74 -22.01 12.47
N LEU A 425 -26.66 -22.68 11.30
CA LEU A 425 -27.67 -23.61 10.81
C LEU A 425 -27.68 -24.92 11.61
N THR A 426 -26.45 -25.42 11.92
CA THR A 426 -26.21 -26.59 12.79
C THR A 426 -24.93 -26.32 13.59
N ASP A 427 -24.55 -27.20 14.51
CA ASP A 427 -23.32 -27.06 15.28
C ASP A 427 -22.04 -26.98 14.40
N THR A 428 -22.13 -27.44 13.15
CA THR A 428 -21.00 -27.51 12.23
C THR A 428 -21.18 -26.67 10.97
N LEU A 429 -22.36 -26.11 10.71
CA LEU A 429 -22.66 -25.38 9.49
C LEU A 429 -23.17 -23.98 9.79
N LYS A 430 -22.47 -22.95 9.28
CA LYS A 430 -22.84 -21.53 9.38
C LYS A 430 -23.07 -20.95 7.98
N ALA A 431 -24.10 -20.13 7.85
CA ALA A 431 -24.36 -19.36 6.63
C ALA A 431 -24.20 -17.87 6.90
N THR A 432 -23.57 -17.18 5.95
CA THR A 432 -23.39 -15.72 5.98
C THR A 432 -24.06 -15.11 4.76
N LEU A 433 -24.82 -14.05 4.96
CA LEU A 433 -25.39 -13.22 3.89
C LEU A 433 -25.16 -11.75 4.22
N GLY A 434 -24.60 -11.02 3.26
CA GLY A 434 -24.33 -9.60 3.40
C GLY A 434 -24.70 -8.84 2.13
N VAL A 435 -25.17 -7.61 2.31
CA VAL A 435 -25.53 -6.68 1.24
C VAL A 435 -25.08 -5.27 1.59
N ARG A 436 -24.69 -4.50 0.56
CA ARG A 436 -24.36 -3.09 0.68
C ARG A 436 -24.73 -2.35 -0.59
N GLU A 437 -25.16 -1.12 -0.44
CA GLU A 437 -25.33 -0.15 -1.51
C GLU A 437 -24.57 1.11 -1.17
N ASP A 438 -23.64 1.52 -2.04
CA ASP A 438 -22.97 2.82 -1.99
C ASP A 438 -23.53 3.70 -3.11
N HIS A 439 -23.92 4.91 -2.76
CA HIS A 439 -24.29 5.98 -3.68
C HIS A 439 -23.20 7.02 -3.68
N GLU A 440 -22.55 7.25 -4.82
CA GLU A 440 -21.48 8.24 -4.96
C GLU A 440 -21.81 9.25 -6.05
N ASN A 441 -21.56 10.51 -5.75
CA ASN A 441 -21.49 11.59 -6.73
C ASN A 441 -20.07 12.14 -6.75
N ARG A 442 -19.45 12.15 -7.93
CA ARG A 442 -18.10 12.67 -8.17
C ARG A 442 -18.16 13.73 -9.25
N GLU A 443 -17.58 14.89 -8.97
CA GLU A 443 -17.48 16.02 -9.89
C GLU A 443 -16.02 16.43 -10.03
N LEU A 444 -15.60 16.67 -11.26
CA LEU A 444 -14.27 17.21 -11.57
C LEU A 444 -14.45 18.47 -12.42
N ILE A 445 -13.76 19.56 -12.03
CA ILE A 445 -13.69 20.81 -12.77
C ILE A 445 -12.22 21.21 -12.90
N GLY A 446 -11.77 21.47 -14.11
CA GLY A 446 -10.37 21.79 -14.34
C GLY A 446 -10.08 22.50 -15.65
N LEU A 447 -8.79 22.75 -15.85
CA LEU A 447 -8.27 23.45 -17.02
C LEU A 447 -6.88 22.91 -17.37
N ASN A 448 -6.66 22.67 -18.66
CA ASN A 448 -5.32 22.43 -19.20
C ASN A 448 -4.76 23.73 -19.78
N THR A 449 -3.48 23.99 -19.48
CA THR A 449 -2.74 25.15 -19.99
C THR A 449 -1.38 24.68 -20.49
N ALA A 450 -0.95 25.16 -21.65
CA ALA A 450 0.42 24.94 -22.12
C ALA A 450 1.20 26.24 -21.98
N PHE A 451 2.30 26.21 -21.26
CA PHE A 451 3.24 27.31 -21.12
C PHE A 451 4.36 27.13 -22.14
N LEU A 452 4.44 28.06 -23.10
CA LEU A 452 5.46 28.04 -24.15
C LEU A 452 6.55 29.06 -23.80
N PRO A 453 7.81 28.66 -23.59
CA PRO A 453 8.90 29.62 -23.34
C PRO A 453 9.02 30.67 -24.44
N GLY A 454 8.91 31.95 -24.05
CA GLY A 454 9.01 33.06 -25.00
C GLY A 454 7.76 33.34 -25.84
N ALA A 455 6.64 32.67 -25.60
CA ALA A 455 5.36 32.88 -26.26
C ALA A 455 4.22 33.03 -25.23
N PRO A 456 3.05 33.57 -25.61
CA PRO A 456 1.87 33.55 -24.75
C PRO A 456 1.46 32.13 -24.40
N SER A 457 1.09 31.91 -23.15
CA SER A 457 0.52 30.61 -22.72
C SER A 457 -0.75 30.29 -23.50
N LEU A 458 -0.88 29.04 -23.92
CA LEU A 458 -2.06 28.55 -24.60
C LEU A 458 -3.01 27.96 -23.52
N THR A 459 -4.22 28.50 -23.46
CA THR A 459 -5.28 27.90 -22.67
C THR A 459 -5.88 26.77 -23.47
N GLY A 460 -5.77 25.56 -22.97
CA GLY A 460 -6.40 24.36 -23.53
C GLY A 460 -7.90 24.31 -23.22
N GLY A 461 -8.49 23.14 -23.42
CA GLY A 461 -9.91 22.95 -23.11
C GLY A 461 -10.19 22.87 -21.62
N ALA A 462 -11.40 23.23 -21.24
CA ALA A 462 -11.91 22.94 -19.90
C ALA A 462 -11.98 21.42 -19.70
N LEU A 463 -11.50 20.95 -18.55
CA LEU A 463 -11.75 19.61 -18.04
C LEU A 463 -12.99 19.68 -17.16
N GLY A 464 -13.85 18.69 -17.22
CA GLY A 464 -14.94 18.65 -16.26
C GLY A 464 -16.02 17.68 -16.62
N GLY A 465 -16.70 17.25 -15.59
CA GLY A 465 -17.81 16.35 -15.69
C GLY A 465 -18.29 15.95 -14.31
N SER A 466 -19.43 15.26 -14.30
CA SER A 466 -19.95 14.62 -13.10
C SER A 466 -20.37 13.20 -13.41
N ILE A 467 -20.16 12.30 -12.47
CA ILE A 467 -20.64 10.92 -12.53
C ILE A 467 -21.35 10.60 -11.22
N THR A 468 -22.55 10.04 -11.33
CA THR A 468 -23.29 9.50 -10.20
C THR A 468 -23.38 8.00 -10.34
N SER A 469 -22.96 7.27 -9.33
CA SER A 469 -22.84 5.82 -9.34
C SER A 469 -23.65 5.19 -8.21
N ASN A 470 -24.37 4.11 -8.53
CA ASN A 470 -24.95 3.19 -7.56
C ASN A 470 -24.13 1.90 -7.60
N LEU A 471 -23.55 1.51 -6.48
CA LEU A 471 -22.48 0.53 -6.38
C LEU A 471 -22.87 -0.63 -5.44
N PRO A 472 -23.74 -1.56 -5.92
CA PRO A 472 -24.21 -2.68 -5.10
C PRO A 472 -23.10 -3.71 -4.90
N SER A 473 -22.84 -4.06 -3.66
CA SER A 473 -21.93 -5.11 -3.21
C SER A 473 -22.69 -6.17 -2.39
N GLY A 474 -22.14 -7.36 -2.28
CA GLY A 474 -22.77 -8.39 -1.47
C GLY A 474 -21.92 -9.64 -1.33
N LYS A 475 -22.25 -10.47 -0.36
CA LYS A 475 -21.58 -11.74 -0.07
C LYS A 475 -22.61 -12.79 0.34
N ALA A 476 -22.43 -14.01 -0.14
CA ALA A 476 -23.07 -15.21 0.39
C ALA A 476 -21.97 -16.25 0.65
N GLU A 477 -21.98 -16.87 1.84
CA GLU A 477 -20.94 -17.81 2.26
C GLU A 477 -21.54 -18.93 3.08
N LEU A 478 -20.98 -20.12 2.93
CA LEU A 478 -21.24 -21.31 3.77
C LEU A 478 -19.93 -21.77 4.38
N ASP A 479 -19.91 -21.88 5.70
CA ASP A 479 -18.81 -22.37 6.51
C ASP A 479 -19.19 -23.73 7.09
N TYR A 480 -18.36 -24.74 6.82
CA TYR A 480 -18.53 -26.08 7.38
C TYR A 480 -17.33 -26.50 8.23
N LYS A 481 -17.56 -26.79 9.50
CA LYS A 481 -16.56 -27.25 10.45
C LYS A 481 -16.75 -28.74 10.77
N PRO A 482 -16.13 -29.63 9.94
CA PRO A 482 -16.19 -31.08 10.22
C PRO A 482 -15.44 -31.43 11.50
N LEU A 483 -14.41 -30.67 11.87
CA LEU A 483 -13.62 -30.79 13.10
C LEU A 483 -13.45 -29.36 13.69
N SER A 484 -13.24 -29.29 15.01
CA SER A 484 -12.96 -27.99 15.66
C SER A 484 -11.73 -27.26 15.11
N SER A 485 -10.77 -28.03 14.60
CA SER A 485 -9.51 -27.52 14.01
C SER A 485 -9.56 -27.30 12.49
N THR A 486 -10.72 -27.52 11.84
CA THR A 486 -10.81 -27.43 10.37
C THR A 486 -12.07 -26.72 9.93
N LEU A 487 -11.90 -25.66 9.16
CA LEU A 487 -12.95 -24.91 8.48
C LEU A 487 -12.86 -25.16 6.98
N LEU A 488 -13.96 -25.59 6.35
CA LEU A 488 -14.16 -25.56 4.90
C LEU A 488 -15.15 -24.45 4.60
N TYR A 489 -14.87 -23.63 3.58
CA TYR A 489 -15.81 -22.57 3.19
C TYR A 489 -16.00 -22.51 1.69
N ALA A 490 -17.16 -21.98 1.30
CA ALA A 490 -17.46 -21.63 -0.08
C ALA A 490 -18.20 -20.29 -0.11
N SER A 491 -17.78 -19.38 -0.97
CA SER A 491 -18.36 -18.04 -1.03
C SER A 491 -18.59 -17.54 -2.46
N ILE A 492 -19.58 -16.67 -2.60
CA ILE A 492 -19.76 -15.79 -3.74
C ILE A 492 -19.78 -14.38 -3.20
N SER A 493 -18.88 -13.53 -3.68
CA SER A 493 -18.81 -12.13 -3.28
C SER A 493 -18.74 -11.20 -4.49
N ARG A 494 -19.27 -9.99 -4.33
CA ARG A 494 -19.20 -8.92 -5.31
C ARG A 494 -18.64 -7.67 -4.68
N GLY A 495 -17.58 -7.15 -5.31
CA GLY A 495 -16.99 -5.85 -5.02
C GLY A 495 -17.18 -4.91 -6.20
N VAL A 496 -17.11 -3.62 -5.92
CA VAL A 496 -17.23 -2.55 -6.90
C VAL A 496 -16.19 -1.47 -6.62
N LYS A 497 -15.71 -0.81 -7.68
CA LYS A 497 -14.87 0.39 -7.57
C LYS A 497 -15.53 1.51 -8.34
N SER A 498 -15.47 2.71 -7.78
CA SER A 498 -16.05 3.91 -8.37
C SER A 498 -15.51 4.19 -9.77
N GLY A 499 -16.33 4.76 -10.62
CA GLY A 499 -15.91 5.43 -11.85
C GLY A 499 -15.10 6.69 -11.53
N GLY A 500 -14.55 7.32 -12.53
CA GLY A 500 -13.72 8.50 -12.34
C GLY A 500 -13.41 9.21 -13.64
N PHE A 501 -12.37 10.05 -13.60
CA PHE A 501 -11.96 10.89 -14.70
C PHE A 501 -10.48 10.70 -15.00
N THR A 502 -10.11 10.79 -16.30
CA THR A 502 -8.71 10.90 -16.71
C THR A 502 -8.29 12.34 -16.57
N ALA A 503 -7.58 12.71 -15.51
CA ALA A 503 -7.22 14.09 -15.20
C ALA A 503 -5.83 14.50 -15.67
N HIS A 504 -5.03 13.59 -16.23
CA HIS A 504 -3.63 13.81 -16.61
C HIS A 504 -3.43 14.01 -18.12
N ASN A 505 -4.30 14.71 -18.78
CA ASN A 505 -4.12 14.92 -20.21
C ASN A 505 -3.51 16.28 -20.50
N THR A 506 -2.27 16.23 -20.92
CA THR A 506 -1.34 17.34 -20.82
C THR A 506 -1.31 18.31 -22.00
N VAL A 507 -1.80 18.01 -23.19
CA VAL A 507 -1.53 18.89 -24.34
C VAL A 507 -2.76 19.29 -25.13
N THR A 508 -3.75 18.47 -25.19
CA THR A 508 -5.00 18.76 -25.91
C THR A 508 -6.14 18.20 -25.08
N ALA A 509 -7.06 19.06 -24.66
CA ALA A 509 -8.19 18.62 -23.86
C ALA A 509 -9.24 17.91 -24.73
N PRO A 510 -9.28 16.59 -24.82
CA PRO A 510 -10.57 15.97 -24.92
C PRO A 510 -11.25 16.16 -23.59
N ALA A 511 -12.55 16.36 -23.63
CA ALA A 511 -13.34 16.34 -22.43
C ALA A 511 -12.91 15.14 -21.55
N ALA A 512 -12.71 15.37 -20.28
CA ALA A 512 -12.52 14.28 -19.32
C ALA A 512 -13.83 13.49 -19.24
N ASP A 513 -14.09 12.69 -20.29
CA ASP A 513 -15.23 11.78 -20.24
C ASP A 513 -15.01 10.81 -19.10
N PRO A 514 -16.00 10.61 -18.22
CA PRO A 514 -15.88 9.67 -17.14
C PRO A 514 -15.72 8.24 -17.67
N PHE A 515 -14.96 7.43 -16.96
CA PHE A 515 -14.95 5.98 -17.14
C PHE A 515 -15.92 5.33 -16.13
N GLU A 516 -16.48 4.18 -16.54
CA GLU A 516 -17.51 3.48 -15.77
C GLU A 516 -16.94 2.81 -14.51
N PRO A 517 -17.79 2.62 -13.47
CA PRO A 517 -17.45 1.81 -12.32
C PRO A 517 -17.16 0.35 -12.70
N GLU A 518 -16.10 -0.21 -12.13
CA GLU A 518 -15.77 -1.62 -12.32
C GLU A 518 -16.49 -2.52 -11.30
N LYS A 519 -16.71 -3.79 -11.70
CA LYS A 519 -17.49 -4.76 -10.94
C LYS A 519 -16.82 -6.12 -11.00
N LEU A 520 -16.46 -6.67 -9.86
CA LEU A 520 -15.86 -7.99 -9.76
C LEU A 520 -16.78 -8.94 -8.99
N THR A 521 -17.10 -10.08 -9.61
CA THR A 521 -17.79 -11.18 -8.94
C THR A 521 -16.83 -12.33 -8.75
N ALA A 522 -16.58 -12.69 -7.50
CA ALA A 522 -15.67 -13.76 -7.10
C ALA A 522 -16.46 -15.00 -6.66
N TYR A 523 -15.97 -16.16 -7.05
CA TYR A 523 -16.35 -17.47 -6.55
C TYR A 523 -15.12 -18.07 -5.89
N GLU A 524 -15.20 -18.43 -4.62
CA GLU A 524 -14.08 -18.96 -3.85
C GLU A 524 -14.47 -20.17 -3.03
N ILE A 525 -13.56 -21.12 -2.94
CA ILE A 525 -13.61 -22.23 -2.00
C ILE A 525 -12.28 -22.27 -1.23
N GLY A 526 -12.34 -22.67 0.03
CA GLY A 526 -11.08 -22.78 0.79
C GLY A 526 -11.20 -23.72 1.98
N VAL A 527 -10.03 -23.99 2.55
CA VAL A 527 -9.84 -24.76 3.77
C VAL A 527 -8.86 -24.03 4.67
N LYS A 528 -9.16 -23.99 5.96
CA LYS A 528 -8.26 -23.56 7.03
C LYS A 528 -8.18 -24.67 8.06
N SER A 529 -6.98 -25.12 8.38
CA SER A 529 -6.81 -26.27 9.25
C SER A 529 -5.55 -26.25 10.10
N ASP A 530 -5.73 -26.34 11.39
CA ASP A 530 -4.68 -26.76 12.30
C ASP A 530 -4.57 -28.30 12.24
N VAL A 531 -3.79 -28.81 11.26
CA VAL A 531 -3.61 -30.24 10.96
C VAL A 531 -3.06 -30.99 12.16
N THR A 532 -2.12 -30.34 12.87
CA THR A 532 -1.60 -30.77 14.17
C THR A 532 -1.47 -29.56 15.09
N ARG A 533 -1.03 -29.74 16.32
CA ARG A 533 -0.71 -28.62 17.23
C ARG A 533 0.45 -27.74 16.74
N THR A 534 1.22 -28.21 15.76
CA THR A 534 2.44 -27.58 15.27
C THR A 534 2.41 -27.32 13.77
N LEU A 535 1.32 -27.66 13.07
CA LEU A 535 1.19 -27.50 11.62
C LEU A 535 -0.18 -26.94 11.27
N ARG A 536 -0.19 -25.75 10.68
CA ARG A 536 -1.34 -25.08 10.09
C ARG A 536 -1.19 -25.05 8.58
N VAL A 537 -2.28 -25.31 7.87
CA VAL A 537 -2.36 -25.20 6.41
C VAL A 537 -3.67 -24.53 6.04
N ASP A 538 -3.56 -23.40 5.37
CA ASP A 538 -4.69 -22.69 4.79
C ASP A 538 -4.54 -22.69 3.27
N ALA A 539 -5.63 -23.01 2.54
CA ALA A 539 -5.61 -23.02 1.09
C ALA A 539 -6.92 -22.50 0.52
N SER A 540 -6.85 -21.81 -0.63
CA SER A 540 -8.02 -21.35 -1.36
C SER A 540 -7.84 -21.46 -2.86
N ALA A 541 -8.97 -21.59 -3.57
CA ALA A 541 -9.03 -21.49 -5.02
C ALA A 541 -10.17 -20.54 -5.41
N TYR A 542 -9.93 -19.72 -6.41
CA TYR A 542 -10.87 -18.68 -6.79
C TYR A 542 -11.01 -18.54 -8.30
N PHE A 543 -12.19 -18.02 -8.70
CA PHE A 543 -12.50 -17.62 -10.06
C PHE A 543 -13.21 -16.28 -10.05
N TYR A 544 -12.70 -15.31 -10.81
CA TYR A 544 -13.20 -13.95 -10.90
C TYR A 544 -13.80 -13.67 -12.28
N ARG A 545 -14.99 -13.07 -12.29
CA ARG A 545 -15.56 -12.38 -13.44
C ARG A 545 -15.42 -10.89 -13.21
N TYR A 546 -14.54 -10.25 -13.96
CA TYR A 546 -14.25 -8.85 -13.84
C TYR A 546 -14.86 -8.11 -15.03
N ARG A 547 -15.84 -7.25 -14.75
CA ARG A 547 -16.52 -6.44 -15.73
C ARG A 547 -16.16 -4.98 -15.56
N ASP A 548 -16.08 -4.29 -16.71
CA ASP A 548 -15.78 -2.88 -16.76
C ASP A 548 -14.46 -2.53 -16.03
N GLN A 549 -13.49 -3.47 -16.01
CA GLN A 549 -12.16 -3.24 -15.43
C GLN A 549 -11.53 -1.99 -16.01
N GLN A 550 -11.03 -1.12 -15.16
CA GLN A 550 -10.45 0.15 -15.54
C GLN A 550 -8.98 -0.01 -15.92
N ILE A 551 -8.63 0.39 -17.13
CA ILE A 551 -7.30 0.21 -17.70
C ILE A 551 -6.87 1.51 -18.35
N LEU A 552 -5.61 1.93 -18.13
CA LEU A 552 -5.03 3.06 -18.83
C LEU A 552 -4.67 2.64 -20.25
N GLY A 553 -5.36 3.21 -21.22
CA GLY A 553 -5.22 2.91 -22.64
C GLY A 553 -4.90 4.14 -23.48
N LYS A 554 -4.74 3.94 -24.77
CA LYS A 554 -4.64 5.01 -25.78
C LYS A 554 -5.91 5.06 -26.61
N VAL A 555 -6.42 6.25 -26.79
CA VAL A 555 -7.58 6.53 -27.66
C VAL A 555 -7.16 7.55 -28.70
N PHE A 556 -7.53 7.34 -29.96
CA PHE A 556 -7.34 8.36 -30.98
C PHE A 556 -8.43 9.45 -30.82
N ASP A 557 -8.03 10.65 -30.43
CA ASP A 557 -8.93 11.79 -30.36
C ASP A 557 -9.07 12.44 -31.73
N THR A 558 -10.29 12.40 -32.26
CA THR A 558 -10.61 12.97 -33.58
C THR A 558 -10.57 14.51 -33.62
N THR A 559 -10.65 15.15 -32.44
CA THR A 559 -10.62 16.63 -32.34
C THR A 559 -9.19 17.14 -32.44
N SER A 560 -8.27 16.54 -31.67
CA SER A 560 -6.85 16.91 -31.71
C SER A 560 -6.06 16.18 -32.80
N GLN A 561 -6.65 15.18 -33.46
CA GLN A 561 -5.99 14.32 -34.45
C GLN A 561 -4.75 13.63 -33.86
N SER A 562 -4.76 13.32 -32.57
CA SER A 562 -3.65 12.72 -31.84
C SER A 562 -4.09 11.57 -30.93
N PHE A 563 -3.12 10.74 -30.52
CA PHE A 563 -3.36 9.73 -29.48
C PHE A 563 -3.24 10.34 -28.11
N ILE A 564 -4.18 10.01 -27.24
CA ILE A 564 -4.25 10.46 -25.85
C ILE A 564 -4.30 9.27 -24.92
N GLY A 565 -3.61 9.36 -23.79
CA GLY A 565 -3.79 8.43 -22.68
C GLY A 565 -5.16 8.66 -22.03
N ARG A 566 -5.94 7.60 -21.85
CA ARG A 566 -7.26 7.67 -21.25
C ARG A 566 -7.60 6.34 -20.56
N PHE A 567 -8.30 6.42 -19.44
CA PHE A 567 -8.91 5.22 -18.86
C PHE A 567 -10.06 4.72 -19.72
N VAL A 568 -10.04 3.42 -19.97
CA VAL A 568 -11.06 2.67 -20.70
C VAL A 568 -11.52 1.49 -19.86
N ASN A 569 -12.72 0.98 -20.15
CA ASN A 569 -13.28 -0.18 -19.46
C ASN A 569 -13.16 -1.43 -20.33
N ALA A 570 -12.76 -2.55 -19.74
CA ALA A 570 -12.67 -3.85 -20.40
C ALA A 570 -13.16 -4.95 -19.48
N ASP A 571 -13.60 -6.07 -20.07
CA ASP A 571 -13.94 -7.26 -19.30
C ASP A 571 -12.74 -8.21 -19.24
N SER A 572 -12.58 -8.87 -18.10
CA SER A 572 -11.59 -9.91 -17.93
C SER A 572 -12.08 -11.05 -17.02
N ARG A 573 -11.31 -12.10 -16.95
CA ARG A 573 -11.47 -13.19 -15.98
C ARG A 573 -10.12 -13.56 -15.41
N ILE A 574 -10.10 -13.82 -14.10
CA ILE A 574 -8.92 -14.24 -13.37
C ILE A 574 -9.24 -15.53 -12.64
N SER A 575 -8.33 -16.47 -12.61
CA SER A 575 -8.42 -17.69 -11.81
C SER A 575 -7.11 -17.95 -11.09
N GLY A 576 -7.17 -18.55 -9.92
CA GLY A 576 -5.98 -18.81 -9.14
C GLY A 576 -6.20 -19.67 -7.92
N GLY A 577 -5.13 -19.85 -7.18
CA GLY A 577 -5.14 -20.57 -5.92
C GLY A 577 -3.95 -20.15 -5.07
N GLU A 578 -4.10 -20.35 -3.77
CA GLU A 578 -3.11 -19.96 -2.76
C GLU A 578 -3.01 -21.02 -1.69
N ILE A 579 -1.82 -21.16 -1.13
CA ILE A 579 -1.54 -22.00 0.02
C ILE A 579 -0.64 -21.20 0.96
N ASP A 580 -1.03 -21.14 2.23
CA ASP A 580 -0.24 -20.64 3.35
C ASP A 580 0.02 -21.80 4.31
N LEU A 581 1.25 -21.96 4.78
CA LEU A 581 1.70 -23.00 5.69
C LEU A 581 2.50 -22.39 6.83
N GLU A 582 2.18 -22.79 8.06
CA GLU A 582 2.94 -22.48 9.28
C GLU A 582 3.26 -23.79 9.99
N TRP A 583 4.55 -24.03 10.28
CA TRP A 583 5.01 -25.29 10.85
C TRP A 583 6.12 -25.11 11.90
N HIS A 584 5.90 -25.65 13.06
CA HIS A 584 6.85 -25.70 14.19
C HIS A 584 7.29 -27.16 14.42
N PRO A 585 8.17 -27.73 13.56
CA PRO A 585 8.51 -29.16 13.59
C PRO A 585 9.22 -29.59 14.86
N LEU A 586 10.03 -28.72 15.45
CA LEU A 586 10.84 -28.95 16.64
C LEU A 586 10.91 -27.65 17.47
N ALA A 587 11.20 -27.81 18.77
CA ALA A 587 11.42 -26.65 19.63
C ALA A 587 12.48 -25.72 19.04
N GLY A 588 12.15 -24.43 18.97
CA GLY A 588 12.99 -23.38 18.40
C GLY A 588 13.02 -23.29 16.88
N ILE A 589 12.38 -24.18 16.12
CA ILE A 589 12.28 -24.08 14.67
C ILE A 589 10.88 -23.59 14.29
N SER A 590 10.80 -22.49 13.54
CA SER A 590 9.59 -21.99 12.90
C SER A 590 9.81 -21.91 11.39
N ILE A 591 8.80 -22.35 10.64
CA ILE A 591 8.79 -22.34 9.17
C ILE A 591 7.44 -21.80 8.73
N SER A 592 7.45 -20.70 7.95
CA SER A 592 6.27 -20.17 7.30
C SER A 592 6.52 -20.14 5.79
N GLN A 593 5.54 -20.60 5.00
CA GLN A 593 5.65 -20.67 3.55
C GLN A 593 4.35 -20.26 2.91
N TYR A 594 4.44 -19.56 1.78
CA TYR A 594 3.28 -19.27 0.95
C TYR A 594 3.54 -19.55 -0.53
N VAL A 595 2.48 -19.91 -1.23
CA VAL A 595 2.48 -20.07 -2.70
C VAL A 595 1.21 -19.44 -3.23
N GLY A 596 1.34 -18.57 -4.22
CA GLY A 596 0.26 -17.98 -4.97
C GLY A 596 0.39 -18.28 -6.45
N PHE A 597 -0.73 -18.67 -7.07
CA PHE A 597 -0.88 -18.78 -8.51
C PHE A 597 -2.06 -17.92 -8.95
N ALA A 598 -1.87 -17.09 -9.97
CA ALA A 598 -2.93 -16.30 -10.58
C ALA A 598 -2.74 -16.21 -12.09
N GLU A 599 -3.80 -16.35 -12.86
CA GLU A 599 -3.79 -16.20 -14.31
C GLU A 599 -5.05 -15.44 -14.75
N GLY A 600 -4.87 -14.37 -15.54
CA GLY A 600 -5.95 -13.51 -16.03
C GLY A 600 -5.88 -13.31 -17.54
N TYR A 601 -7.06 -13.11 -18.16
CA TYR A 601 -7.20 -12.84 -19.59
C TYR A 601 -8.33 -11.86 -19.85
N TYR A 602 -8.08 -10.90 -20.75
CA TYR A 602 -9.12 -10.05 -21.28
C TYR A 602 -10.16 -10.86 -22.06
N THR A 603 -11.45 -10.53 -21.91
CA THR A 603 -12.57 -11.27 -22.54
C THR A 603 -13.49 -10.39 -23.38
N SER A 604 -13.24 -9.09 -23.41
CA SER A 604 -13.92 -8.16 -24.31
C SER A 604 -12.97 -7.67 -25.40
N LYS A 605 -13.55 -7.17 -26.48
CA LYS A 605 -12.79 -6.51 -27.53
C LYS A 605 -12.21 -5.21 -26.99
N LEU A 606 -10.92 -5.18 -26.77
CA LEU A 606 -10.17 -4.02 -26.35
C LEU A 606 -9.16 -3.72 -27.46
N LEU A 607 -9.46 -2.66 -28.24
CA LEU A 607 -8.59 -2.28 -29.36
C LEU A 607 -7.51 -1.32 -28.88
N ASP A 608 -6.28 -1.73 -29.09
CA ASP A 608 -5.13 -0.87 -29.06
C ASP A 608 -4.82 -0.33 -30.46
N VAL A 609 -4.73 0.99 -30.56
CA VAL A 609 -4.38 1.66 -31.81
C VAL A 609 -2.88 1.96 -31.77
N PRO A 610 -2.05 1.33 -32.65
CA PRO A 610 -0.63 1.60 -32.70
C PRO A 610 -0.33 3.07 -32.95
N LEU A 611 0.80 3.56 -32.43
CA LEU A 611 1.29 4.92 -32.73
C LEU A 611 1.61 5.10 -34.22
N ASP A 612 2.03 4.03 -34.89
CA ASP A 612 2.18 4.00 -36.33
C ASP A 612 0.81 3.76 -36.99
N PRO A 613 0.21 4.77 -37.64
CA PRO A 613 -1.12 4.65 -38.24
C PRO A 613 -1.16 3.65 -39.42
N THR A 614 -0.01 3.15 -39.87
CA THR A 614 0.06 2.14 -40.93
C THR A 614 -0.16 0.72 -40.41
N LEU A 615 -0.06 0.53 -39.08
CA LEU A 615 -0.28 -0.75 -38.43
C LEU A 615 -1.77 -0.90 -38.05
N PRO A 616 -2.32 -2.13 -38.17
CA PRO A 616 -3.70 -2.36 -37.76
C PRO A 616 -3.85 -2.33 -36.23
N PRO A 617 -5.01 -1.92 -35.71
CA PRO A 617 -5.31 -2.03 -34.28
C PRO A 617 -5.15 -3.48 -33.78
N VAL A 618 -4.59 -3.60 -32.58
CA VAL A 618 -4.38 -4.89 -31.93
C VAL A 618 -5.55 -5.18 -31.00
N ASP A 619 -6.18 -6.34 -31.16
CA ASP A 619 -7.24 -6.79 -30.24
C ASP A 619 -6.63 -7.55 -29.06
N TYR A 620 -6.90 -7.05 -27.85
CA TYR A 620 -6.44 -7.66 -26.60
C TYR A 620 -7.32 -8.81 -26.11
N ASN A 621 -8.44 -9.10 -26.77
CA ASN A 621 -9.28 -10.24 -26.40
C ASN A 621 -8.48 -11.56 -26.43
N GLY A 622 -8.50 -12.28 -25.30
CA GLY A 622 -7.72 -13.50 -25.10
C GLY A 622 -6.27 -13.30 -24.72
N ARG A 623 -5.76 -12.06 -24.63
CA ARG A 623 -4.40 -11.80 -24.14
C ARG A 623 -4.33 -11.86 -22.62
N PRO A 624 -3.16 -12.29 -22.06
CA PRO A 624 -2.97 -12.31 -20.61
C PRO A 624 -2.98 -10.90 -20.03
N GLU A 625 -3.42 -10.78 -18.79
CA GLU A 625 -3.26 -9.58 -17.98
C GLU A 625 -1.80 -9.43 -17.48
N SER A 626 -1.48 -8.23 -16.99
CA SER A 626 -0.12 -7.79 -16.62
C SER A 626 0.17 -8.01 -15.15
N PHE A 627 0.47 -9.24 -14.75
CA PHE A 627 0.92 -9.61 -13.40
C PHE A 627 1.63 -10.97 -13.38
N PRO A 628 2.51 -11.25 -12.39
CA PRO A 628 3.19 -12.54 -12.28
C PRO A 628 2.21 -13.68 -12.07
N LYS A 629 2.44 -14.81 -12.77
CA LYS A 629 1.63 -16.01 -12.58
C LYS A 629 1.91 -16.70 -11.26
N TRP A 630 3.16 -16.74 -10.86
CA TRP A 630 3.60 -17.38 -9.63
C TRP A 630 4.26 -16.40 -8.68
N THR A 631 3.83 -16.44 -7.44
CA THR A 631 4.48 -15.79 -6.31
C THR A 631 4.64 -16.83 -5.20
N TYR A 632 5.80 -16.94 -4.61
CA TYR A 632 6.01 -17.78 -3.46
C TYR A 632 7.17 -17.27 -2.61
N GLY A 633 7.13 -17.59 -1.35
CA GLY A 633 8.11 -17.17 -0.39
C GLY A 633 7.82 -17.74 0.99
N GLY A 634 8.57 -17.27 1.95
CA GLY A 634 8.41 -17.68 3.33
C GLY A 634 9.62 -17.34 4.16
N ASP A 635 9.60 -17.82 5.37
CA ASP A 635 10.69 -17.68 6.34
C ASP A 635 10.99 -18.99 7.04
N VAL A 636 12.22 -19.09 7.50
CA VAL A 636 12.70 -20.16 8.38
C VAL A 636 13.50 -19.52 9.50
N SER A 637 13.14 -19.79 10.74
CA SER A 637 13.90 -19.35 11.91
C SER A 637 14.30 -20.52 12.78
N TYR A 638 15.46 -20.36 13.44
CA TYR A 638 15.95 -21.28 14.46
C TYR A 638 16.47 -20.52 15.66
N THR A 639 15.90 -20.83 16.82
CA THR A 639 16.28 -20.23 18.11
C THR A 639 16.97 -21.26 18.99
N TRP A 640 18.14 -20.94 19.52
CA TRP A 640 18.90 -21.79 20.45
C TRP A 640 19.58 -20.97 21.55
N ASN A 641 19.92 -21.60 22.66
CA ASN A 641 20.60 -20.93 23.75
C ASN A 641 22.12 -21.14 23.71
N VAL A 642 22.88 -20.05 23.94
CA VAL A 642 24.33 -20.06 24.06
C VAL A 642 24.73 -19.32 25.34
N GLY A 643 25.04 -20.07 26.38
CA GLY A 643 25.38 -19.51 27.70
C GLY A 643 24.22 -18.67 28.27
N ALA A 644 24.46 -17.39 28.49
CA ALA A 644 23.48 -16.46 29.04
C ALA A 644 22.58 -15.81 27.95
N PHE A 645 22.65 -16.26 26.72
CA PHE A 645 21.96 -15.64 25.59
C PHE A 645 21.09 -16.66 24.84
N SER A 646 20.01 -16.17 24.29
CA SER A 646 19.24 -16.80 23.22
C SER A 646 19.66 -16.18 21.88
N VAL A 647 19.93 -17.03 20.91
CA VAL A 647 20.29 -16.63 19.56
C VAL A 647 19.21 -17.10 18.59
N THR A 648 18.70 -16.22 17.76
CA THR A 648 17.75 -16.57 16.68
C THR A 648 18.40 -16.24 15.35
N ALA A 649 18.56 -17.24 14.50
CA ALA A 649 18.90 -17.04 13.08
C ALA A 649 17.62 -17.18 12.26
N GLU A 650 17.38 -16.23 11.39
CA GLU A 650 16.21 -16.19 10.52
C GLU A 650 16.63 -15.85 9.09
N SER A 651 15.96 -16.45 8.12
CA SER A 651 16.07 -16.09 6.72
C SER A 651 14.68 -16.10 6.11
N ASN A 652 14.34 -15.02 5.41
CA ASN A 652 13.14 -14.95 4.59
C ASN A 652 13.51 -14.80 3.12
N TYR A 653 12.60 -15.23 2.24
CA TYR A 653 12.80 -15.15 0.81
C TYR A 653 11.48 -14.94 0.09
N SER A 654 11.53 -14.32 -1.09
CA SER A 654 10.40 -14.17 -2.00
C SER A 654 10.80 -14.42 -3.45
N PHE A 655 9.85 -14.90 -4.23
CA PHE A 655 9.96 -15.10 -5.66
C PHE A 655 8.82 -14.43 -6.40
N HIS A 656 9.16 -13.69 -7.44
CA HIS A 656 8.25 -13.10 -8.40
C HIS A 656 8.55 -13.64 -9.78
N ASP A 657 7.52 -14.16 -10.46
CA ASP A 657 7.65 -14.71 -11.82
C ASP A 657 7.77 -13.59 -12.85
N THR A 658 8.20 -13.96 -14.05
CA THR A 658 8.21 -13.05 -15.20
C THR A 658 6.80 -12.64 -15.60
N TYR A 659 6.60 -11.35 -15.86
CA TYR A 659 5.34 -10.84 -16.39
C TYR A 659 5.57 -9.68 -17.36
N SER A 660 4.62 -9.47 -18.25
CA SER A 660 4.62 -8.28 -19.11
C SER A 660 3.96 -7.14 -18.36
N GLN A 661 4.62 -5.99 -18.35
CA GLN A 661 4.06 -4.73 -17.83
C GLN A 661 3.78 -3.81 -19.01
N PHE A 662 2.59 -3.20 -19.03
CA PHE A 662 2.29 -2.15 -19.98
C PHE A 662 1.60 -1.02 -19.21
N PHE A 663 2.03 0.20 -19.46
CA PHE A 663 1.46 1.38 -18.86
C PHE A 663 0.30 1.93 -19.69
N LEU A 664 0.49 2.00 -21.01
CA LEU A 664 -0.55 2.36 -21.96
C LEU A 664 -0.75 1.18 -22.90
N LEU A 665 -1.97 0.71 -23.09
CA LEU A 665 -2.27 -0.29 -24.10
C LEU A 665 -1.67 0.16 -25.44
N GLY A 666 -0.84 -0.70 -26.07
CA GLY A 666 -0.14 -0.44 -27.32
C GLY A 666 1.19 0.31 -27.21
N SER A 667 1.67 0.59 -26.02
CA SER A 667 3.09 0.76 -25.83
C SER A 667 3.78 -0.61 -25.96
N ASN A 668 5.09 -0.63 -26.20
CA ASN A 668 5.83 -1.88 -26.20
C ASN A 668 5.60 -2.65 -24.90
N ASP A 669 5.30 -3.94 -25.02
CA ASP A 669 5.21 -4.80 -23.85
C ASP A 669 6.59 -4.91 -23.20
N PHE A 670 6.74 -4.42 -21.96
CA PHE A 670 7.96 -4.60 -21.18
C PHE A 670 7.87 -5.87 -20.39
N THR A 671 8.93 -6.63 -20.42
CA THR A 671 9.03 -7.81 -19.57
C THR A 671 9.79 -7.48 -18.30
N ILE A 672 9.14 -7.56 -17.15
CA ILE A 672 9.80 -7.63 -15.86
C ILE A 672 10.33 -9.06 -15.70
N PRO A 673 11.66 -9.26 -15.65
CA PRO A 673 12.23 -10.59 -15.48
C PRO A 673 11.96 -11.14 -14.09
N LYS A 674 11.80 -12.45 -13.98
CA LYS A 674 11.68 -13.11 -12.66
C LYS A 674 12.88 -12.84 -11.77
N TYR A 675 12.63 -12.74 -10.47
CA TYR A 675 13.67 -12.54 -9.47
C TYR A 675 13.36 -13.23 -8.15
N TRP A 676 14.45 -13.47 -7.39
CA TRP A 676 14.43 -13.92 -6.02
C TRP A 676 15.03 -12.84 -5.13
N LEU A 677 14.42 -12.59 -4.00
CA LEU A 677 15.00 -11.81 -2.92
C LEU A 677 15.20 -12.73 -1.72
N ALA A 678 16.25 -12.47 -0.97
CA ALA A 678 16.50 -13.14 0.30
C ALA A 678 17.07 -12.14 1.30
N ASN A 679 16.56 -12.23 2.55
CA ASN A 679 17.04 -11.45 3.69
C ASN A 679 17.47 -12.40 4.80
N ALA A 680 18.31 -11.94 5.71
CA ALA A 680 18.75 -12.74 6.84
C ALA A 680 18.94 -11.86 8.09
N ASN A 681 18.55 -12.39 9.25
CA ASN A 681 18.69 -11.78 10.55
C ASN A 681 19.40 -12.73 11.53
N LEU A 682 20.25 -12.17 12.37
CA LEU A 682 20.83 -12.88 13.51
C LEU A 682 20.59 -12.04 14.77
N THR A 683 19.67 -12.48 15.61
CA THR A 683 19.24 -11.77 16.81
C THR A 683 19.83 -12.40 18.04
N LEU A 684 20.43 -11.59 18.90
CA LEU A 684 20.93 -11.92 20.22
C LEU A 684 20.03 -11.28 21.28
N ALA A 685 19.49 -12.09 22.17
CA ALA A 685 18.68 -11.67 23.32
C ALA A 685 19.24 -12.29 24.62
N PRO A 686 19.14 -11.62 25.78
CA PRO A 686 19.51 -12.24 27.06
C PRO A 686 18.53 -13.39 27.41
N ALA A 687 19.04 -14.59 27.72
CA ALA A 687 18.23 -15.71 28.18
C ALA A 687 17.52 -15.44 29.53
N SER A 688 17.95 -14.41 30.26
CA SER A 688 17.31 -13.95 31.49
C SER A 688 16.00 -13.18 31.25
N GLY A 689 15.64 -12.88 29.98
CA GLY A 689 14.49 -12.05 29.65
C GLY A 689 14.72 -10.55 29.88
N ALA A 690 15.99 -10.10 29.95
CA ALA A 690 16.25 -8.67 30.00
C ALA A 690 15.75 -7.98 28.69
N PRO A 691 15.24 -6.74 28.77
CA PRO A 691 14.38 -6.15 27.76
C PRO A 691 15.10 -5.60 26.50
N TRP A 692 16.29 -6.09 26.18
CA TRP A 692 17.05 -5.64 25.02
C TRP A 692 17.38 -6.77 24.05
N THR A 693 17.46 -6.46 22.77
CA THR A 693 17.96 -7.35 21.72
C THR A 693 18.90 -6.61 20.79
N VAL A 694 19.85 -7.35 20.21
CA VAL A 694 20.71 -6.85 19.13
C VAL A 694 20.55 -7.76 17.94
N THR A 695 20.23 -7.19 16.79
CA THR A 695 20.05 -7.92 15.53
C THR A 695 21.05 -7.42 14.49
N LEU A 696 21.84 -8.33 13.92
CA LEU A 696 22.54 -8.12 12.67
C LEU A 696 21.59 -8.51 11.54
N TRP A 697 21.39 -7.62 10.58
CA TRP A 697 20.47 -7.86 9.49
C TRP A 697 21.13 -7.63 8.12
N GLY A 698 20.61 -8.30 7.11
CA GLY A 698 20.94 -8.09 5.71
C GLY A 698 19.70 -8.23 4.84
N ARG A 699 19.48 -7.25 3.97
CA ARG A 699 18.41 -7.23 2.96
C ARG A 699 19.02 -7.46 1.58
N ASN A 700 18.26 -8.17 0.71
CA ASN A 700 18.75 -8.56 -0.62
C ASN A 700 20.17 -9.14 -0.58
N ILE A 701 20.44 -10.10 0.34
CA ILE A 701 21.79 -10.66 0.58
C ILE A 701 22.39 -11.40 -0.63
N LEU A 702 21.57 -11.70 -1.63
CA LEU A 702 22.00 -12.30 -2.91
C LEU A 702 22.45 -11.24 -3.93
N ASP A 703 22.42 -9.98 -3.57
CA ASP A 703 22.68 -8.80 -4.45
C ASP A 703 21.97 -8.90 -5.80
N LYS A 704 20.70 -9.34 -5.75
CA LYS A 704 19.90 -9.47 -6.95
C LYS A 704 19.58 -8.09 -7.53
N SER A 705 19.97 -7.88 -8.77
CA SER A 705 19.47 -6.75 -9.55
C SER A 705 18.07 -7.10 -10.09
N TYR A 706 17.08 -6.28 -9.82
CA TYR A 706 15.70 -6.45 -10.25
C TYR A 706 15.05 -5.09 -10.49
N ASP A 707 14.00 -5.09 -11.30
CA ASP A 707 13.24 -3.90 -11.63
C ASP A 707 11.88 -3.96 -10.95
N LEU A 708 11.48 -2.86 -10.33
CA LEU A 708 10.15 -2.66 -9.75
C LEU A 708 9.13 -2.32 -10.83
N THR A 709 9.53 -1.43 -11.77
CA THR A 709 8.72 -1.04 -12.92
C THR A 709 9.62 -0.82 -14.13
N ARG A 710 9.04 -0.95 -15.32
CA ARG A 710 9.63 -0.55 -16.59
C ARG A 710 8.63 0.31 -17.35
N ASN A 711 9.09 1.40 -17.91
CA ASN A 711 8.25 2.36 -18.60
C ASN A 711 8.90 2.81 -19.91
N PHE A 712 8.07 3.34 -20.79
CA PHE A 712 8.51 3.86 -22.08
C PHE A 712 7.97 5.29 -22.27
N PHE A 713 8.88 6.20 -22.52
CA PHE A 713 8.55 7.59 -22.90
C PHE A 713 8.83 7.79 -24.38
N LEU A 714 7.75 7.98 -25.15
CA LEU A 714 7.84 8.23 -26.58
C LEU A 714 8.42 9.60 -26.89
N PRO A 715 9.28 9.69 -27.93
CA PRO A 715 9.83 8.60 -28.78
C PRO A 715 11.13 8.01 -28.28
N SER A 716 11.57 8.29 -27.08
CA SER A 716 12.97 8.48 -26.79
C SER A 716 13.61 7.46 -25.87
N SER A 717 12.92 6.79 -24.91
CA SER A 717 13.65 5.89 -24.02
C SER A 717 12.80 4.84 -23.33
N GLU A 718 13.43 3.72 -23.01
CA GLU A 718 12.98 2.74 -22.00
C GLU A 718 13.71 3.02 -20.70
N VAL A 719 12.95 3.16 -19.61
CA VAL A 719 13.46 3.41 -18.27
C VAL A 719 12.96 2.38 -17.28
N ALA A 720 13.68 2.18 -16.20
CA ALA A 720 13.25 1.29 -15.12
C ALA A 720 13.52 1.90 -13.74
N ALA A 721 12.63 1.61 -12.79
CA ALA A 721 12.88 1.79 -11.37
C ALA A 721 13.56 0.53 -10.83
N ALA A 722 14.80 0.66 -10.36
CA ALA A 722 15.56 -0.46 -9.82
C ALA A 722 15.17 -0.77 -8.38
N GLY A 723 15.13 -2.05 -8.01
CA GLY A 723 15.08 -2.45 -6.61
C GLY A 723 16.38 -2.15 -5.87
N GLU A 724 16.29 -1.96 -4.56
CA GLU A 724 17.43 -1.65 -3.70
C GLU A 724 18.54 -2.71 -3.77
N PRO A 725 19.82 -2.30 -3.72
CA PRO A 725 20.96 -3.22 -3.64
C PRO A 725 20.99 -3.93 -2.29
N THR A 726 21.99 -4.80 -2.10
CA THR A 726 22.27 -5.38 -0.79
C THR A 726 22.55 -4.29 0.24
N THR A 727 21.79 -4.32 1.33
CA THR A 727 22.03 -3.51 2.52
C THR A 727 22.26 -4.39 3.74
N VAL A 728 23.12 -3.96 4.65
CA VAL A 728 23.41 -4.65 5.91
C VAL A 728 23.51 -3.65 7.03
N GLY A 729 23.17 -4.07 8.23
CA GLY A 729 23.20 -3.18 9.37
C GLY A 729 23.04 -3.90 10.72
N ILE A 730 22.89 -3.08 11.75
CA ILE A 730 22.67 -3.49 13.13
C ILE A 730 21.46 -2.78 13.68
N ARG A 731 20.63 -3.52 14.42
CA ARG A 731 19.46 -2.99 15.13
C ARG A 731 19.62 -3.25 16.63
N LEU A 732 19.39 -2.23 17.43
CA LEU A 732 19.24 -2.32 18.87
C LEU A 732 17.79 -2.07 19.24
N THR A 733 17.14 -3.01 19.93
CA THR A 733 15.77 -2.85 20.42
C THR A 733 15.75 -2.96 21.93
N TYR A 734 14.94 -2.12 22.57
CA TYR A 734 14.64 -2.19 23.99
C TYR A 734 13.12 -2.07 24.19
N LYS A 735 12.53 -2.97 24.96
CA LYS A 735 11.09 -2.97 25.28
C LYS A 735 10.92 -3.27 26.78
N TYR A 736 10.35 -2.29 27.51
CA TYR A 736 10.10 -2.36 28.96
C TYR A 736 8.60 -2.49 29.23
#